data_ae7111299f0a08e6801b316ed591290c
#
_entry.id   ae7111299f0a08e6801b316ed591290c
#
_cell.length_a   1.000
_cell.length_b   1.000
_cell.length_c   1.000
_cell.angle_alpha   90.00
_cell.angle_beta   90.00
_cell.angle_gamma   90.00
#
_symmetry.space_group_name_H-M   'P 1'
#
loop_
_entity.id
_entity.type
_entity.pdbx_description
1 polymer ?
#
loop_
_entity_poly.entity_id
_entity_poly.type
_entity_poly.pdbx_seq_one_letter_code
_entity_poly.pdbx_strand_id
1 'polypeptide(L)'
;NKFGKFDFPSVYLEVNLKNLKNLDLIRKRKFNHNDFDPEYVNASLKISDPKNPKEYKNIKVKLKPKGDREIHFMNLDSMSYKVDVRGKKNFVFGMEEMSIQKPIVRNYSWEILFHDLLKAEGIIGLDIVPIKFYRNGEYLGIFVIEESFSKELLEKQNRKEGPIITVNNNISHIFPNLNFKTYSERYWLSKKKDFFEKSNQNLENIKVNFEDKNFNLFDYFDTEKWARYFALIDLLKMYHGSSIKSVKLYYNPTTGLIEPIGYDGHFGSGYNDFAFIDLIHDPDFYCGWICTHDKNWLNLFFDPRNKDFIESYLLNLKRFTSKKYQKNIENHLNKKINNINNFFYSEYQGSDRVWFIGPLPYYFDENVIYERQKKLLKKIEFIENYFEKINQKNIAKKKQKILLINTFNSNEDIINQLANENIYLSKGYWILNNLKLIDKNIFLEEGSVVILQGENSFVGKNKVFKFSGPGMITQFNGEINLSNVKFSKIKNIKINGLNWSGAFNIINAKVIMNNVEIIDNSGEDAINIVGSKSNIDQLVVNNSFKDAVDIDFGELSFNKIICNTSGNDCLDTSGAFVSGGYLFGENIKDKLGSFGENSNIKIKEVSGKKVNFGVVSKDGSKSLIENLTLKNSKILAASYKKKHFFGNSNLKISKINSDENYQNAKDKILLSKPNSIIINNIEFKNFIKNKKILKKFYVGS
;
A
#
# COMPACT_ATOMS: atom_id res chain seq x y z
N ASN A 1 39.03 11.86 14.75
CA ASN A 1 37.86 11.46 13.93
C ASN A 1 37.53 9.97 14.10
N LYS A 2 36.86 9.60 15.22
CA LYS A 2 36.36 8.24 15.46
C LYS A 2 35.04 7.93 14.76
N PHE A 3 34.42 8.90 14.10
CA PHE A 3 33.16 8.72 13.39
C PHE A 3 33.46 8.69 11.89
N GLY A 4 33.21 7.55 11.26
CA GLY A 4 33.34 7.37 9.83
C GLY A 4 32.55 8.40 9.03
N LYS A 5 32.89 8.58 7.77
CA LYS A 5 32.18 9.48 6.85
C LYS A 5 30.76 8.94 6.68
N PHE A 6 29.77 9.60 7.31
CA PHE A 6 28.37 9.20 7.18
C PHE A 6 27.85 9.53 5.78
N ASP A 7 27.27 8.53 5.15
CA ASP A 7 26.79 8.60 3.76
C ASP A 7 25.27 8.97 3.71
N PHE A 8 24.94 10.11 4.36
CA PHE A 8 23.59 10.67 4.37
C PHE A 8 23.47 11.85 3.41
N PRO A 9 22.28 12.03 2.78
CA PRO A 9 22.05 13.09 1.84
C PRO A 9 22.15 14.48 2.48
N SER A 10 22.60 15.46 1.67
CA SER A 10 22.56 16.87 2.02
C SER A 10 21.45 17.58 1.25
N VAL A 11 20.67 18.40 1.94
CA VAL A 11 19.59 19.19 1.38
C VAL A 11 19.86 20.66 1.61
N TYR A 12 19.89 21.42 0.52
CA TYR A 12 20.14 22.85 0.50
C TYR A 12 18.84 23.56 0.15
N LEU A 13 18.32 24.34 1.10
CA LEU A 13 17.17 25.20 0.92
C LEU A 13 17.63 26.62 0.57
N GLU A 14 17.21 27.09 -0.59
CA GLU A 14 17.46 28.44 -1.03
C GLU A 14 16.19 29.28 -0.96
N VAL A 15 16.20 30.31 -0.11
CA VAL A 15 15.07 31.22 0.13
C VAL A 15 15.55 32.63 -0.02
N ASN A 16 14.97 33.45 -0.90
CA ASN A 16 15.34 34.84 -1.00
C ASN A 16 15.05 35.61 0.30
N LEU A 17 15.77 36.70 0.54
CA LEU A 17 15.72 37.44 1.80
C LEU A 17 14.32 37.95 2.15
N LYS A 18 13.54 38.37 1.15
CA LYS A 18 12.14 38.79 1.34
C LYS A 18 11.28 37.68 1.88
N ASN A 19 11.36 36.49 1.26
CA ASN A 19 10.61 35.30 1.68
C ASN A 19 11.09 34.78 3.03
N LEU A 20 12.39 34.83 3.33
CA LEU A 20 12.95 34.44 4.62
C LEU A 20 12.44 35.34 5.76
N LYS A 21 12.41 36.66 5.56
CA LYS A 21 11.79 37.62 6.50
C LYS A 21 10.30 37.32 6.69
N ASN A 22 9.59 37.02 5.59
CA ASN A 22 8.18 36.65 5.67
C ASN A 22 7.96 35.36 6.45
N LEU A 23 8.78 34.34 6.24
CA LEU A 23 8.74 33.09 7.02
C LEU A 23 8.92 33.35 8.53
N ASP A 24 9.83 34.22 8.93
CA ASP A 24 10.04 34.55 10.35
C ASP A 24 8.84 35.29 10.93
N LEU A 25 8.23 36.20 10.18
CA LEU A 25 6.98 36.85 10.59
C LEU A 25 5.84 35.86 10.75
N ILE A 26 5.65 34.96 9.81
CA ILE A 26 4.64 33.88 9.86
C ILE A 26 4.90 32.97 11.07
N ARG A 27 6.18 32.58 11.30
CA ARG A 27 6.59 31.78 12.47
C ARG A 27 6.20 32.47 13.79
N LYS A 28 6.51 33.78 13.93
CA LYS A 28 6.17 34.56 15.13
C LYS A 28 4.66 34.66 15.34
N ARG A 29 3.88 34.81 14.26
CA ARG A 29 2.42 34.79 14.34
C ARG A 29 1.90 33.45 14.82
N LYS A 30 2.44 32.35 14.28
CA LYS A 30 2.03 31.00 14.68
C LYS A 30 2.41 30.68 16.13
N PHE A 31 3.53 31.21 16.61
CA PHE A 31 3.95 31.10 18.00
C PHE A 31 2.96 31.79 18.96
N ASN A 32 2.40 32.92 18.55
CA ASN A 32 1.44 33.66 19.36
C ASN A 32 -0.01 33.19 19.19
N HIS A 33 -0.34 32.55 18.06
CA HIS A 33 -1.69 32.12 17.68
C HIS A 33 -1.63 30.70 17.07
N ASN A 34 -1.84 29.68 17.87
CA ASN A 34 -1.74 28.27 17.44
C ASN A 34 -2.71 27.90 16.31
N ASP A 35 -3.88 28.55 16.22
CA ASP A 35 -4.90 28.27 15.21
C ASP A 35 -4.63 28.93 13.84
N PHE A 36 -3.53 29.67 13.72
CA PHE A 36 -3.16 30.33 12.47
C PHE A 36 -2.64 29.31 11.45
N ASP A 37 -3.32 29.17 10.29
CA ASP A 37 -2.81 28.38 9.16
C ASP A 37 -1.85 29.22 8.33
N PRO A 38 -0.53 28.89 8.31
CA PRO A 38 0.47 29.72 7.67
C PRO A 38 0.35 29.70 6.14
N GLU A 39 0.64 30.84 5.51
CA GLU A 39 0.76 30.95 4.07
C GLU A 39 2.08 30.33 3.55
N TYR A 40 2.04 29.84 2.31
CA TYR A 40 3.22 29.32 1.63
C TYR A 40 4.08 30.41 1.04
N VAL A 41 5.40 30.27 1.17
CA VAL A 41 6.40 31.06 0.45
C VAL A 41 7.13 30.22 -0.59
N ASN A 42 7.61 30.87 -1.64
CA ASN A 42 8.38 30.22 -2.71
C ASN A 42 9.85 30.05 -2.31
N ALA A 43 10.43 28.90 -2.62
CA ALA A 43 11.82 28.56 -2.41
C ALA A 43 12.30 27.53 -3.44
N SER A 44 13.55 27.09 -3.32
CA SER A 44 14.07 25.96 -4.08
C SER A 44 14.90 25.03 -3.20
N LEU A 45 14.87 23.75 -3.53
CA LEU A 45 15.67 22.71 -2.91
C LEU A 45 16.72 22.19 -3.91
N LYS A 46 17.92 21.96 -3.39
CA LYS A 46 18.98 21.24 -4.09
C LYS A 46 19.42 20.07 -3.22
N ILE A 47 19.53 18.91 -3.82
CA ILE A 47 19.81 17.66 -3.11
C ILE A 47 21.13 17.11 -3.60
N SER A 48 21.99 16.72 -2.66
CA SER A 48 23.18 15.91 -2.91
C SER A 48 23.03 14.59 -2.19
N ASP A 49 22.74 13.54 -2.94
CA ASP A 49 22.65 12.18 -2.40
C ASP A 49 23.94 11.43 -2.72
N PRO A 50 24.71 10.98 -1.70
CA PRO A 50 25.91 10.19 -1.92
C PRO A 50 25.69 8.92 -2.72
N LYS A 51 24.49 8.32 -2.61
CA LYS A 51 24.10 7.14 -3.38
C LYS A 51 23.81 7.42 -4.85
N ASN A 52 23.50 8.71 -5.16
CA ASN A 52 23.20 9.18 -6.51
C ASN A 52 23.90 10.53 -6.80
N PRO A 53 25.24 10.60 -6.80
CA PRO A 53 25.99 11.87 -6.82
C PRO A 53 25.82 12.72 -8.10
N LYS A 54 25.17 12.17 -9.14
CA LYS A 54 24.95 12.86 -10.43
C LYS A 54 23.62 13.62 -10.51
N GLU A 55 22.74 13.53 -9.54
CA GLU A 55 21.43 14.20 -9.56
C GLU A 55 21.38 15.49 -8.72
N TYR A 56 22.15 16.50 -9.11
CA TYR A 56 21.92 17.87 -8.65
C TYR A 56 20.75 18.47 -9.43
N LYS A 57 19.55 18.45 -8.88
CA LYS A 57 18.40 19.18 -9.44
C LYS A 57 18.05 20.36 -8.54
N ASN A 58 17.89 21.51 -9.14
CA ASN A 58 17.27 22.64 -8.46
C ASN A 58 15.73 22.47 -8.60
N ILE A 59 15.08 22.13 -7.51
CA ILE A 59 13.65 21.80 -7.46
C ILE A 59 12.90 22.99 -6.86
N LYS A 60 11.99 23.59 -7.60
CA LYS A 60 11.10 24.62 -7.07
C LYS A 60 10.14 24.02 -6.05
N VAL A 61 10.00 24.69 -4.91
CA VAL A 61 9.11 24.30 -3.83
C VAL A 61 8.32 25.48 -3.28
N LYS A 62 7.22 25.17 -2.62
CA LYS A 62 6.57 26.07 -1.68
C LYS A 62 6.74 25.51 -0.28
N LEU A 63 6.94 26.35 0.69
CA LEU A 63 7.08 25.94 2.08
C LEU A 63 6.39 26.89 3.05
N LYS A 64 5.96 26.34 4.19
CA LYS A 64 5.39 27.08 5.30
C LYS A 64 5.82 26.43 6.62
N PRO A 65 5.77 27.15 7.76
CA PRO A 65 5.97 26.54 9.07
C PRO A 65 4.98 25.39 9.32
N LYS A 66 5.48 24.30 9.93
CA LYS A 66 4.69 23.10 10.29
C LYS A 66 4.66 22.93 11.80
N GLY A 67 3.60 22.31 12.29
CA GLY A 67 3.42 21.83 13.66
C GLY A 67 2.52 22.72 14.50
N ASP A 68 2.02 22.17 15.60
CA ASP A 68 1.09 22.84 16.53
C ASP A 68 1.74 23.12 17.89
N ARG A 69 2.95 22.58 18.13
CA ARG A 69 3.70 22.78 19.37
C ARG A 69 4.90 23.70 19.14
N GLU A 70 5.28 24.44 20.16
CA GLU A 70 6.40 25.41 20.13
C GLU A 70 7.70 24.82 19.61
N ILE A 71 8.00 23.55 19.91
CA ILE A 71 9.20 22.84 19.47
C ILE A 71 9.42 22.93 17.94
N HIS A 72 8.33 23.11 17.17
CA HIS A 72 8.40 23.22 15.72
C HIS A 72 8.83 24.60 15.22
N PHE A 73 8.73 25.66 16.04
CA PHE A 73 8.92 27.03 15.60
C PHE A 73 9.54 27.96 16.65
N MET A 74 10.27 27.42 17.64
CA MET A 74 10.95 28.20 18.69
C MET A 74 11.86 29.28 18.09
N ASN A 75 12.64 28.95 17.07
CA ASN A 75 13.47 29.87 16.35
C ASN A 75 13.50 29.54 14.84
N LEU A 76 14.05 30.44 14.03
CA LEU A 76 14.09 30.29 12.58
C LEU A 76 14.98 29.12 12.13
N ASP A 77 16.04 28.81 12.87
CA ASP A 77 17.06 27.81 12.49
C ASP A 77 16.65 26.38 12.85
N SER A 78 15.79 26.23 13.85
CA SER A 78 15.20 24.93 14.23
C SER A 78 13.77 24.72 13.71
N MET A 79 13.24 25.67 12.95
CA MET A 79 11.87 25.63 12.47
C MET A 79 11.58 24.40 11.61
N SER A 80 10.42 23.81 11.83
CA SER A 80 9.87 22.73 10.98
C SER A 80 9.12 23.33 9.80
N TYR A 81 9.32 22.74 8.62
CA TYR A 81 8.70 23.15 7.37
C TYR A 81 7.75 22.09 6.84
N LYS A 82 6.56 22.49 6.38
CA LYS A 82 5.81 21.73 5.39
C LYS A 82 6.28 22.20 4.01
N VAL A 83 6.66 21.25 3.17
CA VAL A 83 7.23 21.49 1.83
C VAL A 83 6.36 20.81 0.78
N ASP A 84 6.01 21.56 -0.25
CA ASP A 84 5.24 21.15 -1.41
C ASP A 84 6.12 21.32 -2.67
N VAL A 85 6.45 20.23 -3.31
CA VAL A 85 7.32 20.16 -4.51
C VAL A 85 6.52 20.60 -5.73
N ARG A 86 7.13 21.46 -6.55
CA ARG A 86 6.47 22.01 -7.73
C ARG A 86 6.95 21.35 -9.02
N GLY A 87 6.00 21.00 -9.86
CA GLY A 87 6.21 20.41 -11.18
C GLY A 87 5.94 18.91 -11.19
N LYS A 88 5.05 18.48 -12.07
CA LYS A 88 4.49 17.11 -12.18
C LYS A 88 5.50 15.95 -12.25
N LYS A 89 6.80 16.22 -12.46
CA LYS A 89 7.86 15.23 -12.59
C LYS A 89 8.95 15.37 -11.52
N ASN A 90 8.75 16.26 -10.58
CA ASN A 90 9.72 16.53 -9.52
C ASN A 90 9.29 15.86 -8.23
N PHE A 91 10.20 15.11 -7.65
CA PHE A 91 10.03 14.43 -6.37
C PHE A 91 11.34 14.54 -5.59
N VAL A 92 11.22 14.60 -4.28
CA VAL A 92 12.34 14.56 -3.34
C VAL A 92 12.24 13.23 -2.59
N PHE A 93 13.18 12.32 -2.80
CA PHE A 93 13.15 10.95 -2.28
C PHE A 93 11.82 10.21 -2.57
N GLY A 94 11.22 10.45 -3.73
CA GLY A 94 9.94 9.87 -4.11
C GLY A 94 8.71 10.53 -3.47
N MET A 95 8.86 11.72 -2.88
CA MET A 95 7.80 12.47 -2.20
C MET A 95 7.46 13.76 -2.97
N GLU A 96 6.17 14.06 -3.13
CA GLU A 96 5.68 15.34 -3.67
C GLU A 96 5.43 16.35 -2.53
N GLU A 97 4.92 15.87 -1.40
CA GLU A 97 4.76 16.62 -0.17
C GLU A 97 5.56 15.97 0.96
N MET A 98 6.20 16.78 1.80
CA MET A 98 7.00 16.30 2.93
C MET A 98 7.11 17.35 4.03
N SER A 99 7.66 16.93 5.15
CA SER A 99 8.10 17.83 6.21
C SER A 99 9.62 17.79 6.37
N ILE A 100 10.25 18.92 6.63
CA ILE A 100 11.66 19.00 7.04
C ILE A 100 11.68 19.50 8.47
N GLN A 101 12.22 18.71 9.40
CA GLN A 101 12.13 19.02 10.83
C GLN A 101 13.31 18.45 11.63
N LYS A 102 13.54 18.98 12.83
CA LYS A 102 14.57 18.44 13.74
C LYS A 102 14.20 17.01 14.18
N PRO A 103 15.19 16.10 14.36
CA PRO A 103 14.92 14.71 14.74
C PRO A 103 14.17 14.57 16.05
N ILE A 104 14.39 15.48 17.00
CA ILE A 104 13.74 15.49 18.33
C ILE A 104 12.22 15.50 18.22
N VAL A 105 11.65 16.16 17.20
CA VAL A 105 10.21 16.24 16.95
C VAL A 105 9.59 14.86 16.70
N ARG A 106 10.40 13.90 16.29
CA ARG A 106 10.01 12.51 15.98
C ARG A 106 10.78 11.47 16.81
N ASN A 107 11.19 11.82 17.99
CA ASN A 107 11.92 10.90 18.88
C ASN A 107 13.10 10.18 18.20
N TYR A 108 13.82 10.91 17.34
CA TYR A 108 15.03 10.42 16.67
C TYR A 108 14.80 9.08 15.92
N SER A 109 15.58 8.06 16.25
CA SER A 109 15.55 6.76 15.59
C SER A 109 14.33 5.90 15.96
N TRP A 110 13.64 6.20 17.05
CA TRP A 110 12.48 5.42 17.49
C TRP A 110 11.33 5.48 16.48
N GLU A 111 11.00 6.66 15.98
CA GLU A 111 9.95 6.82 14.98
C GLU A 111 10.34 6.15 13.64
N ILE A 112 11.63 6.21 13.28
CA ILE A 112 12.15 5.54 12.07
C ILE A 112 12.00 4.02 12.19
N LEU A 113 12.38 3.45 13.34
CA LEU A 113 12.18 2.02 13.62
C LEU A 113 10.70 1.63 13.58
N PHE A 114 9.85 2.43 14.19
CA PHE A 114 8.40 2.20 14.20
C PHE A 114 7.86 2.07 12.78
N HIS A 115 8.13 3.06 11.91
CA HIS A 115 7.67 3.02 10.53
C HIS A 115 8.29 1.89 9.71
N ASP A 116 9.55 1.54 9.94
CA ASP A 116 10.18 0.41 9.27
C ASP A 116 9.53 -0.92 9.65
N LEU A 117 9.21 -1.11 10.93
CA LEU A 117 8.52 -2.31 11.40
C LEU A 117 7.05 -2.35 10.93
N LEU A 118 6.34 -1.21 10.90
CA LEU A 118 5.00 -1.14 10.30
C LEU A 118 5.01 -1.65 8.86
N LYS A 119 5.94 -1.15 8.04
CA LYS A 119 6.08 -1.58 6.64
C LYS A 119 6.43 -3.06 6.52
N ALA A 120 7.32 -3.58 7.38
CA ALA A 120 7.66 -5.00 7.42
C ALA A 120 6.46 -5.89 7.77
N GLU A 121 5.51 -5.36 8.55
CA GLU A 121 4.26 -6.03 8.93
C GLU A 121 3.10 -5.78 7.93
N GLY A 122 3.38 -5.16 6.80
CA GLY A 122 2.37 -4.86 5.78
C GLY A 122 1.38 -3.76 6.17
N ILE A 123 1.73 -2.92 7.15
CA ILE A 123 0.97 -1.74 7.57
C ILE A 123 1.61 -0.51 6.92
N ILE A 124 0.81 0.48 6.56
CA ILE A 124 1.30 1.68 5.92
C ILE A 124 2.11 2.51 6.93
N GLY A 125 3.39 2.71 6.63
CA GLY A 125 4.33 3.52 7.41
C GLY A 125 5.01 4.57 6.55
N LEU A 126 5.33 5.73 7.11
CA LEU A 126 5.97 6.83 6.40
C LEU A 126 7.44 6.55 6.12
N ASP A 127 7.98 7.14 5.06
CA ASP A 127 9.42 7.24 4.88
C ASP A 127 9.96 8.43 5.67
N ILE A 128 10.99 8.17 6.50
CA ILE A 128 11.71 9.19 7.25
C ILE A 128 13.19 9.10 6.86
N VAL A 129 13.72 10.19 6.30
CA VAL A 129 15.07 10.26 5.75
C VAL A 129 15.91 11.25 6.55
N PRO A 130 16.93 10.82 7.32
CA PRO A 130 17.89 11.72 7.95
C PRO A 130 18.73 12.47 6.90
N ILE A 131 18.97 13.76 7.11
CA ILE A 131 19.66 14.64 6.19
C ILE A 131 20.60 15.63 6.91
N LYS A 132 21.64 16.09 6.21
CA LYS A 132 22.37 17.30 6.53
C LYS A 132 21.62 18.47 5.91
N PHE A 133 21.18 19.42 6.71
CA PHE A 133 20.33 20.51 6.25
C PHE A 133 21.07 21.86 6.22
N TYR A 134 20.98 22.52 5.07
CA TYR A 134 21.56 23.83 4.82
C TYR A 134 20.48 24.80 4.38
N ARG A 135 20.53 26.05 4.84
CA ARG A 135 19.67 27.13 4.37
C ARG A 135 20.51 28.31 3.93
N ASN A 136 20.38 28.74 2.68
CA ASN A 136 21.15 29.84 2.08
C ASN A 136 22.67 29.72 2.31
N GLY A 137 23.19 28.49 2.20
CA GLY A 137 24.60 28.16 2.39
C GLY A 137 25.03 27.90 3.84
N GLU A 138 24.22 28.25 4.83
CA GLU A 138 24.48 28.00 6.25
C GLU A 138 24.06 26.59 6.65
N TYR A 139 24.93 25.86 7.34
CA TYR A 139 24.64 24.54 7.92
C TYR A 139 23.82 24.67 9.20
N LEU A 140 22.60 24.14 9.21
CA LEU A 140 21.69 24.20 10.34
C LEU A 140 21.66 22.90 11.18
N GLY A 141 22.49 21.93 10.82
CA GLY A 141 22.60 20.65 11.52
C GLY A 141 21.84 19.51 10.86
N ILE A 142 21.65 18.43 11.61
CA ILE A 142 20.91 17.26 11.16
C ILE A 142 19.41 17.52 11.31
N PHE A 143 18.68 17.21 10.24
CA PHE A 143 17.22 17.21 10.18
C PHE A 143 16.71 15.86 9.68
N VAL A 144 15.42 15.67 9.68
CA VAL A 144 14.73 14.55 9.00
C VAL A 144 13.72 15.09 8.00
N ILE A 145 13.63 14.42 6.86
CA ILE A 145 12.50 14.54 5.94
C ILE A 145 11.50 13.46 6.29
N GLU A 146 10.27 13.84 6.54
CA GLU A 146 9.15 12.95 6.82
C GLU A 146 8.13 13.05 5.68
N GLU A 147 7.74 11.91 5.14
CA GLU A 147 6.74 11.79 4.08
C GLU A 147 5.36 12.31 4.53
N SER A 148 4.64 12.93 3.61
CA SER A 148 3.24 13.33 3.82
C SER A 148 2.26 12.29 3.28
N PHE A 149 0.98 12.49 3.61
CA PHE A 149 -0.11 11.59 3.22
C PHE A 149 -0.56 11.89 1.80
N SER A 150 -0.16 11.04 0.86
CA SER A 150 -0.40 11.20 -0.56
C SER A 150 -0.65 9.86 -1.24
N LYS A 151 -1.06 9.89 -2.51
CA LYS A 151 -1.19 8.68 -3.32
C LYS A 151 0.15 7.94 -3.50
N GLU A 152 1.26 8.69 -3.57
CA GLU A 152 2.60 8.12 -3.73
C GLU A 152 2.97 7.24 -2.53
N LEU A 153 2.60 7.65 -1.31
CA LEU A 153 2.74 6.83 -0.10
C LEU A 153 2.02 5.48 -0.26
N LEU A 154 0.79 5.51 -0.75
CA LEU A 154 -0.04 4.30 -0.93
C LEU A 154 0.54 3.38 -2.01
N GLU A 155 0.82 3.92 -3.18
CA GLU A 155 1.31 3.16 -4.33
C GLU A 155 2.69 2.54 -4.07
N LYS A 156 3.61 3.25 -3.40
CA LYS A 156 4.92 2.70 -3.00
C LYS A 156 4.80 1.50 -2.06
N GLN A 157 3.71 1.38 -1.34
CA GLN A 157 3.45 0.31 -0.38
C GLN A 157 2.36 -0.67 -0.84
N ASN A 158 2.22 -0.82 -2.16
CA ASN A 158 1.34 -1.80 -2.78
C ASN A 158 -0.13 -1.60 -2.38
N ARG A 159 -0.60 -0.36 -2.47
CA ARG A 159 -2.01 0.01 -2.28
C ARG A 159 -2.53 0.74 -3.50
N LYS A 160 -3.77 0.47 -3.88
CA LYS A 160 -4.49 1.31 -4.85
C LYS A 160 -4.76 2.68 -4.23
N GLU A 161 -4.84 3.71 -5.09
CA GLU A 161 -5.17 5.05 -4.65
C GLU A 161 -6.57 5.09 -4.02
N GLY A 162 -6.66 5.55 -2.77
CA GLY A 162 -7.89 5.66 -1.97
C GLY A 162 -7.81 6.81 -0.97
N PRO A 163 -8.96 7.28 -0.43
CA PRO A 163 -9.03 8.36 0.54
C PRO A 163 -8.18 8.10 1.79
N ILE A 164 -7.37 9.09 2.16
CA ILE A 164 -6.66 9.13 3.43
C ILE A 164 -7.37 10.16 4.32
N ILE A 165 -7.74 9.75 5.53
CA ILE A 165 -8.63 10.49 6.41
C ILE A 165 -7.91 10.79 7.72
N THR A 166 -8.16 11.97 8.25
CA THR A 166 -7.66 12.43 9.56
C THR A 166 -8.78 13.11 10.34
N VAL A 167 -8.59 13.24 11.63
CA VAL A 167 -9.49 14.04 12.47
C VAL A 167 -9.23 15.53 12.24
N ASN A 168 -10.30 16.30 12.11
CA ASN A 168 -10.22 17.77 12.09
C ASN A 168 -10.14 18.31 13.51
N ASN A 169 -9.05 18.98 13.85
CA ASN A 169 -8.74 19.44 15.21
C ASN A 169 -9.62 20.58 15.75
N ASN A 170 -10.54 21.13 14.95
CA ASN A 170 -11.16 22.41 15.27
C ASN A 170 -12.41 22.33 16.18
N ILE A 171 -12.96 21.16 16.52
CA ILE A 171 -14.24 21.09 17.24
C ILE A 171 -14.18 20.16 18.46
N SER A 172 -13.95 18.88 18.28
CA SER A 172 -13.87 17.89 19.36
C SER A 172 -12.79 16.87 19.04
N HIS A 173 -12.14 16.35 20.08
CA HIS A 173 -11.12 15.32 19.94
C HIS A 173 -11.59 13.96 20.50
N ILE A 174 -12.84 13.88 20.94
CA ILE A 174 -13.40 12.70 21.61
C ILE A 174 -14.35 11.97 20.65
N PHE A 175 -14.09 10.70 20.40
CA PHE A 175 -14.98 9.83 19.64
C PHE A 175 -16.29 9.60 20.46
N PRO A 176 -17.49 9.63 19.85
CA PRO A 176 -17.80 9.71 18.42
C PRO A 176 -17.94 11.12 17.83
N ASN A 177 -17.84 12.18 18.64
CA ASN A 177 -18.09 13.57 18.23
C ASN A 177 -16.93 14.15 17.39
N LEU A 178 -16.27 13.30 16.61
CA LEU A 178 -15.16 13.70 15.76
C LEU A 178 -15.66 14.25 14.42
N ASN A 179 -14.94 15.26 13.94
CA ASN A 179 -15.08 15.70 12.56
C ASN A 179 -13.90 15.14 11.73
N PHE A 180 -14.21 14.29 10.78
CA PHE A 180 -13.22 13.72 9.87
C PHE A 180 -12.97 14.64 8.67
N LYS A 181 -11.71 14.67 8.21
CA LYS A 181 -11.27 15.41 7.04
C LYS A 181 -10.46 14.50 6.12
N THR A 182 -10.78 14.52 4.84
CA THR A 182 -10.03 13.78 3.83
C THR A 182 -8.91 14.64 3.24
N TYR A 183 -7.71 14.06 3.11
CA TYR A 183 -6.61 14.72 2.38
C TYR A 183 -6.98 14.87 0.90
N SER A 184 -6.66 16.04 0.32
CA SER A 184 -6.97 16.35 -1.08
C SER A 184 -8.46 16.20 -1.46
N GLU A 185 -9.36 16.56 -0.58
CA GLU A 185 -10.82 16.40 -0.73
C GLU A 185 -11.36 16.88 -2.09
N ARG A 186 -10.91 18.04 -2.58
CA ARG A 186 -11.30 18.57 -3.89
C ARG A 186 -10.97 17.62 -5.04
N TYR A 187 -9.85 16.90 -4.95
CA TYR A 187 -9.48 15.90 -5.94
C TYR A 187 -10.47 14.73 -5.92
N TRP A 188 -10.79 14.21 -4.75
CA TRP A 188 -11.73 13.09 -4.60
C TRP A 188 -13.11 13.44 -5.14
N LEU A 189 -13.66 14.58 -4.73
CA LEU A 189 -14.95 15.05 -5.21
C LEU A 189 -15.01 15.21 -6.73
N SER A 190 -13.91 15.61 -7.37
CA SER A 190 -13.86 15.86 -8.81
C SER A 190 -13.53 14.63 -9.65
N LYS A 191 -12.81 13.64 -9.14
CA LYS A 191 -12.23 12.52 -9.90
C LYS A 191 -12.71 11.14 -9.48
N LYS A 192 -12.99 10.93 -8.18
CA LYS A 192 -13.34 9.63 -7.60
C LYS A 192 -14.35 9.81 -6.47
N LYS A 193 -15.45 10.47 -6.78
CA LYS A 193 -16.48 10.87 -5.83
C LYS A 193 -17.06 9.69 -5.05
N ASP A 194 -17.26 8.57 -5.71
CA ASP A 194 -17.78 7.33 -5.12
C ASP A 194 -16.90 6.77 -3.98
N PHE A 195 -15.57 6.84 -4.10
CA PHE A 195 -14.68 6.40 -3.02
C PHE A 195 -14.76 7.35 -1.81
N PHE A 196 -14.83 8.65 -2.08
CA PHE A 196 -14.98 9.67 -1.05
C PHE A 196 -16.29 9.51 -0.29
N GLU A 197 -17.41 9.41 -1.00
CA GLU A 197 -18.74 9.26 -0.41
C GLU A 197 -18.84 7.96 0.41
N LYS A 198 -18.31 6.84 -0.12
CA LYS A 198 -18.33 5.55 0.59
C LYS A 198 -17.48 5.58 1.86
N SER A 199 -16.28 6.18 1.79
CA SER A 199 -15.43 6.31 2.96
C SER A 199 -16.09 7.15 4.08
N ASN A 200 -16.71 8.27 3.73
CA ASN A 200 -17.44 9.12 4.67
C ASN A 200 -18.66 8.40 5.27
N GLN A 201 -19.44 7.70 4.42
CA GLN A 201 -20.58 6.90 4.89
C GLN A 201 -20.14 5.81 5.90
N ASN A 202 -19.04 5.13 5.64
CA ASN A 202 -18.50 4.13 6.57
C ASN A 202 -18.15 4.77 7.92
N LEU A 203 -17.49 5.93 7.92
CA LEU A 203 -17.12 6.62 9.16
C LEU A 203 -18.34 7.13 9.93
N GLU A 204 -19.34 7.68 9.25
CA GLU A 204 -20.58 8.09 9.90
C GLU A 204 -21.35 6.89 10.48
N ASN A 205 -21.39 5.78 9.75
CA ASN A 205 -21.99 4.53 10.26
C ASN A 205 -21.28 4.02 11.53
N ILE A 206 -19.94 4.08 11.54
CA ILE A 206 -19.16 3.70 12.73
C ILE A 206 -19.51 4.63 13.91
N LYS A 207 -19.56 5.94 13.70
CA LYS A 207 -19.87 6.93 14.75
C LYS A 207 -21.28 6.76 15.33
N VAL A 208 -22.26 6.43 14.50
CA VAL A 208 -23.66 6.29 14.91
C VAL A 208 -23.92 4.95 15.61
N ASN A 209 -23.27 3.88 15.15
CA ASN A 209 -23.64 2.52 15.56
C ASN A 209 -22.59 1.82 16.46
N PHE A 210 -21.53 2.47 16.89
CA PHE A 210 -20.45 1.82 17.64
C PHE A 210 -20.91 1.21 18.98
N GLU A 211 -21.97 1.70 19.57
CA GLU A 211 -22.56 1.18 20.81
C GLU A 211 -23.61 0.08 20.55
N ASP A 212 -24.04 -0.10 19.30
CA ASP A 212 -25.03 -1.11 18.95
C ASP A 212 -24.46 -2.51 19.20
N LYS A 213 -25.26 -3.37 19.81
CA LYS A 213 -24.91 -4.79 20.04
C LYS A 213 -24.65 -5.56 18.74
N ASN A 214 -25.24 -5.11 17.64
CA ASN A 214 -25.07 -5.70 16.31
C ASN A 214 -23.92 -5.08 15.52
N PHE A 215 -23.23 -4.04 16.06
CA PHE A 215 -22.07 -3.47 15.40
C PHE A 215 -21.00 -4.54 15.19
N ASN A 216 -20.56 -4.67 13.95
CA ASN A 216 -19.53 -5.63 13.58
C ASN A 216 -18.29 -4.89 13.06
N LEU A 217 -17.20 -4.91 13.83
CA LEU A 217 -15.93 -4.27 13.51
C LEU A 217 -15.38 -4.71 12.14
N PHE A 218 -15.57 -5.98 11.81
CA PHE A 218 -15.06 -6.59 10.57
C PHE A 218 -15.71 -6.05 9.30
N ASP A 219 -16.82 -5.37 9.43
CA ASP A 219 -17.54 -4.79 8.30
C ASP A 219 -16.92 -3.49 7.81
N TYR A 220 -16.11 -2.84 8.65
CA TYR A 220 -15.54 -1.52 8.39
C TYR A 220 -14.01 -1.49 8.40
N PHE A 221 -13.37 -2.34 9.20
CA PHE A 221 -11.94 -2.30 9.44
C PHE A 221 -11.24 -3.57 8.93
N ASP A 222 -10.03 -3.40 8.38
CA ASP A 222 -9.11 -4.52 8.16
C ASP A 222 -8.53 -4.96 9.52
N THR A 223 -9.29 -5.79 10.20
CA THR A 223 -9.03 -6.17 11.59
C THR A 223 -7.68 -6.85 11.78
N GLU A 224 -7.19 -7.58 10.79
CA GLU A 224 -5.86 -8.21 10.83
C GLU A 224 -4.74 -7.16 10.86
N LYS A 225 -4.86 -6.08 10.07
CA LYS A 225 -3.88 -4.99 10.08
C LYS A 225 -3.99 -4.16 11.35
N TRP A 226 -5.20 -3.91 11.84
CA TRP A 226 -5.40 -3.20 13.11
C TRP A 226 -4.86 -3.99 14.30
N ALA A 227 -5.06 -5.31 14.35
CA ALA A 227 -4.53 -6.18 15.39
C ALA A 227 -2.99 -6.13 15.42
N ARG A 228 -2.34 -6.21 14.26
CA ARG A 228 -0.87 -6.06 14.14
C ARG A 228 -0.41 -4.66 14.53
N TYR A 229 -1.15 -3.63 14.15
CA TYR A 229 -0.83 -2.24 14.48
C TYR A 229 -0.80 -2.01 15.99
N PHE A 230 -1.86 -2.39 16.70
CA PHE A 230 -1.91 -2.26 18.15
C PHE A 230 -0.87 -3.11 18.86
N ALA A 231 -0.64 -4.35 18.42
CA ALA A 231 0.40 -5.20 19.00
C ALA A 231 1.81 -4.63 18.81
N LEU A 232 2.08 -3.96 17.67
CA LEU A 232 3.37 -3.29 17.44
C LEU A 232 3.53 -2.02 18.29
N ILE A 233 2.45 -1.27 18.49
CA ILE A 233 2.42 -0.12 19.41
C ILE A 233 2.74 -0.57 20.83
N ASP A 234 2.18 -1.66 21.29
CA ASP A 234 2.48 -2.22 22.61
C ASP A 234 3.94 -2.61 22.75
N LEU A 235 4.50 -3.27 21.74
CA LEU A 235 5.90 -3.66 21.73
C LEU A 235 6.83 -2.46 21.87
N LEU A 236 6.57 -1.40 21.10
CA LEU A 236 7.44 -0.23 21.01
C LEU A 236 7.04 0.92 21.94
N LYS A 237 5.95 0.80 22.70
CA LYS A 237 5.38 1.88 23.53
C LYS A 237 5.10 3.16 22.74
N MET A 238 4.54 3.03 21.53
CA MET A 238 4.23 4.12 20.62
C MET A 238 2.76 4.57 20.73
N TYR A 239 2.26 4.71 21.95
CA TYR A 239 0.83 4.86 22.24
C TYR A 239 0.19 6.14 21.68
N HIS A 240 0.97 7.21 21.50
CA HIS A 240 0.45 8.42 20.86
C HIS A 240 -0.04 8.13 19.43
N GLY A 241 0.62 7.20 18.72
CA GLY A 241 0.20 6.75 17.40
C GLY A 241 -1.14 6.00 17.37
N SER A 242 -1.62 5.46 18.51
CA SER A 242 -2.93 4.80 18.60
C SER A 242 -4.09 5.75 18.79
N SER A 243 -3.82 6.99 19.24
CA SER A 243 -4.84 8.01 19.38
C SER A 243 -5.53 8.29 18.05
N ILE A 244 -6.85 8.37 18.05
CA ILE A 244 -7.62 8.69 16.84
C ILE A 244 -7.21 10.02 16.20
N LYS A 245 -6.68 10.95 17.00
CA LYS A 245 -6.12 12.21 16.53
C LYS A 245 -4.85 12.01 15.70
N SER A 246 -4.03 11.04 16.06
CA SER A 246 -2.70 10.81 15.45
C SER A 246 -2.76 9.80 14.32
N VAL A 247 -3.35 8.62 14.51
CA VAL A 247 -3.49 7.62 13.47
C VAL A 247 -4.21 8.19 12.25
N LYS A 248 -3.80 7.79 11.06
CA LYS A 248 -4.51 8.14 9.83
C LYS A 248 -5.23 6.91 9.31
N LEU A 249 -6.37 7.14 8.71
CA LEU A 249 -7.26 6.11 8.22
C LEU A 249 -7.18 6.07 6.71
N TYR A 250 -6.83 4.93 6.14
CA TYR A 250 -6.86 4.73 4.70
C TYR A 250 -8.06 3.87 4.33
N TYR A 251 -8.98 4.42 3.55
CA TYR A 251 -10.02 3.64 2.91
C TYR A 251 -9.44 2.91 1.70
N ASN A 252 -9.34 1.58 1.80
CA ASN A 252 -8.83 0.75 0.72
C ASN A 252 -9.95 0.41 -0.27
N PRO A 253 -9.99 0.99 -1.49
CA PRO A 253 -11.07 0.72 -2.44
C PRO A 253 -11.04 -0.71 -3.02
N THR A 254 -9.97 -1.47 -2.81
CA THR A 254 -9.91 -2.89 -3.22
C THR A 254 -10.74 -3.77 -2.29
N THR A 255 -10.71 -3.49 -1.00
CA THR A 255 -11.39 -4.29 0.02
C THR A 255 -12.65 -3.63 0.60
N GLY A 256 -12.80 -2.32 0.42
CA GLY A 256 -13.85 -1.53 1.07
C GLY A 256 -13.60 -1.28 2.56
N LEU A 257 -12.44 -1.67 3.10
CA LEU A 257 -12.11 -1.62 4.52
C LEU A 257 -11.16 -0.47 4.85
N ILE A 258 -11.19 -0.05 6.10
CA ILE A 258 -10.31 0.99 6.65
C ILE A 258 -9.06 0.34 7.24
N GLU A 259 -7.89 0.74 6.72
CA GLU A 259 -6.56 0.32 7.21
C GLU A 259 -5.90 1.43 8.03
N PRO A 260 -5.06 1.11 9.03
CA PRO A 260 -4.27 2.11 9.75
C PRO A 260 -3.08 2.60 8.92
N ILE A 261 -2.77 3.89 9.04
CA ILE A 261 -1.47 4.46 8.67
C ILE A 261 -0.81 4.94 9.96
N GLY A 262 0.37 4.41 10.27
CA GLY A 262 1.12 4.85 11.45
C GLY A 262 1.60 6.29 11.32
N TYR A 263 1.46 7.04 12.40
CA TYR A 263 1.89 8.43 12.47
C TYR A 263 2.07 8.88 13.92
N ASP A 264 3.13 9.66 14.18
CA ASP A 264 3.31 10.42 15.41
C ASP A 264 3.29 9.53 16.67
N GLY A 265 4.07 8.43 16.65
CA GLY A 265 4.04 7.38 17.66
C GLY A 265 4.49 7.81 19.06
N HIS A 266 5.47 8.71 19.14
CA HIS A 266 6.07 9.22 20.38
C HIS A 266 6.45 8.14 21.38
N PHE A 267 7.64 7.55 21.19
CA PHE A 267 8.19 6.53 22.08
C PHE A 267 8.06 6.92 23.56
N GLY A 268 7.60 5.95 24.37
CA GLY A 268 7.42 6.14 25.81
C GLY A 268 6.18 6.97 26.20
N SER A 269 5.32 7.32 25.25
CA SER A 269 4.08 8.08 25.48
C SER A 269 2.96 7.24 26.10
N GLY A 270 3.18 6.46 27.04
CA GLY A 270 2.19 5.67 27.73
C GLY A 270 2.49 5.60 29.23
N TYR A 271 1.48 5.29 30.03
CA TYR A 271 1.66 5.06 31.45
C TYR A 271 2.55 3.85 31.68
N ASN A 272 3.38 3.87 32.71
CA ASN A 272 4.51 3.00 33.02
C ASN A 272 4.50 1.58 32.42
N ASP A 273 3.55 0.73 32.76
CA ASP A 273 3.46 -0.65 32.29
C ASP A 273 2.19 -0.96 31.49
N PHE A 274 1.43 0.06 31.08
CA PHE A 274 0.23 -0.11 30.28
C PHE A 274 0.51 -0.88 28.98
N ALA A 275 -0.42 -1.74 28.62
CA ALA A 275 -0.56 -2.36 27.30
C ALA A 275 -2.04 -2.53 26.96
N PHE A 276 -2.41 -2.51 25.69
CA PHE A 276 -3.82 -2.68 25.27
C PHE A 276 -4.41 -4.00 25.76
N ILE A 277 -3.58 -5.00 25.99
CA ILE A 277 -4.00 -6.27 26.61
C ILE A 277 -4.66 -6.06 27.98
N ASP A 278 -4.35 -4.99 28.70
CA ASP A 278 -4.94 -4.70 30.00
C ASP A 278 -6.43 -4.30 29.86
N LEU A 279 -6.82 -3.71 28.73
CA LEU A 279 -8.22 -3.34 28.44
C LEU A 279 -9.14 -4.56 28.21
N ILE A 280 -8.56 -5.73 27.94
CA ILE A 280 -9.33 -6.94 27.63
C ILE A 280 -10.03 -7.48 28.87
N HIS A 281 -9.37 -7.43 30.04
CA HIS A 281 -9.93 -7.91 31.31
C HIS A 281 -10.48 -6.76 32.18
N ASP A 282 -10.02 -5.55 31.96
CA ASP A 282 -10.48 -4.35 32.64
C ASP A 282 -10.67 -3.22 31.63
N PRO A 283 -11.89 -3.10 31.03
CA PRO A 283 -12.19 -2.03 30.09
C PRO A 283 -12.10 -0.63 30.67
N ASP A 284 -12.10 -0.50 31.99
CA ASP A 284 -11.96 0.76 32.72
C ASP A 284 -10.53 1.03 33.20
N PHE A 285 -9.57 0.18 32.78
CA PHE A 285 -8.16 0.34 33.14
C PHE A 285 -7.65 1.75 32.82
N TYR A 286 -7.07 2.40 33.80
CA TYR A 286 -6.57 3.76 33.66
C TYR A 286 -5.23 3.78 32.92
N CYS A 287 -5.19 4.28 31.72
CA CYS A 287 -3.99 4.42 30.89
C CYS A 287 -3.59 5.88 30.61
N GLY A 288 -3.90 6.77 31.52
CA GLY A 288 -3.58 8.19 31.41
C GLY A 288 -4.46 8.90 30.36
N TRP A 289 -3.91 9.92 29.74
CA TRP A 289 -4.65 10.77 28.79
C TRP A 289 -5.17 9.98 27.57
N ILE A 290 -4.51 8.88 27.15
CA ILE A 290 -4.95 8.04 26.04
C ILE A 290 -6.34 7.46 26.35
N CYS A 291 -6.52 6.82 27.51
CA CYS A 291 -7.81 6.26 27.89
C CYS A 291 -8.85 7.35 28.17
N THR A 292 -8.43 8.51 28.67
CA THR A 292 -9.36 9.60 28.98
C THR A 292 -9.98 10.20 27.71
N HIS A 293 -9.20 10.32 26.63
CA HIS A 293 -9.64 10.98 25.40
C HIS A 293 -10.10 10.00 24.32
N ASP A 294 -9.54 8.77 24.32
CA ASP A 294 -9.75 7.80 23.26
C ASP A 294 -10.47 6.51 23.73
N LYS A 295 -11.07 6.51 24.93
CA LYS A 295 -11.72 5.33 25.49
C LYS A 295 -12.70 4.66 24.50
N ASN A 296 -13.63 5.43 23.97
CA ASN A 296 -14.63 4.88 23.04
C ASN A 296 -14.00 4.41 21.74
N TRP A 297 -12.94 5.09 21.25
CA TRP A 297 -12.18 4.66 20.09
C TRP A 297 -11.48 3.33 20.33
N LEU A 298 -10.81 3.17 21.46
CA LEU A 298 -10.12 1.92 21.82
C LEU A 298 -11.11 0.80 22.09
N ASN A 299 -12.25 1.09 22.71
CA ASN A 299 -13.30 0.11 22.97
C ASN A 299 -13.94 -0.44 21.68
N LEU A 300 -13.90 0.30 20.55
CA LEU A 300 -14.28 -0.28 19.26
C LEU A 300 -13.54 -1.59 18.96
N PHE A 301 -12.28 -1.69 19.39
CA PHE A 301 -11.42 -2.83 19.12
C PHE A 301 -11.34 -3.82 20.29
N PHE A 302 -11.15 -3.29 21.52
CA PHE A 302 -10.86 -4.11 22.70
C PHE A 302 -12.10 -4.47 23.54
N ASP A 303 -13.30 -4.18 23.03
CA ASP A 303 -14.53 -4.67 23.66
C ASP A 303 -14.51 -6.20 23.69
N PRO A 304 -14.84 -6.84 24.83
CA PRO A 304 -14.87 -8.30 24.93
C PRO A 304 -15.79 -9.03 23.92
N ARG A 305 -16.71 -8.30 23.30
CA ARG A 305 -17.56 -8.81 22.20
C ARG A 305 -16.76 -9.09 20.92
N ASN A 306 -15.64 -8.42 20.69
CA ASN A 306 -14.80 -8.54 19.50
C ASN A 306 -13.76 -9.66 19.64
N LYS A 307 -14.19 -10.86 19.98
CA LYS A 307 -13.30 -11.99 20.29
C LYS A 307 -12.32 -12.33 19.19
N ASP A 308 -12.78 -12.39 17.95
CA ASP A 308 -11.90 -12.72 16.81
C ASP A 308 -10.81 -11.66 16.60
N PHE A 309 -11.13 -10.38 16.86
CA PHE A 309 -10.10 -9.31 16.85
C PHE A 309 -9.11 -9.48 18.00
N ILE A 310 -9.60 -9.74 19.22
CA ILE A 310 -8.77 -9.94 20.40
C ILE A 310 -7.85 -11.15 20.21
N GLU A 311 -8.36 -12.27 19.67
CA GLU A 311 -7.55 -13.44 19.33
C GLU A 311 -6.44 -13.09 18.32
N SER A 312 -6.78 -12.36 17.24
CA SER A 312 -5.79 -11.91 16.26
C SER A 312 -4.74 -10.99 16.89
N TYR A 313 -5.16 -10.06 17.74
CA TYR A 313 -4.25 -9.18 18.46
C TYR A 313 -3.31 -9.97 19.37
N LEU A 314 -3.81 -10.90 20.19
CA LEU A 314 -3.01 -11.74 21.08
C LEU A 314 -2.02 -12.63 20.30
N LEU A 315 -2.45 -13.22 19.19
CA LEU A 315 -1.56 -14.00 18.32
C LEU A 315 -0.40 -13.16 17.78
N ASN A 316 -0.69 -11.92 17.33
CA ASN A 316 0.34 -11.01 16.86
C ASN A 316 1.26 -10.54 18.00
N LEU A 317 0.70 -10.23 19.16
CA LEU A 317 1.49 -9.84 20.32
C LEU A 317 2.44 -10.96 20.77
N LYS A 318 1.95 -12.21 20.82
CA LYS A 318 2.75 -13.41 21.10
C LYS A 318 3.85 -13.62 20.05
N ARG A 319 3.54 -13.42 18.77
CA ARG A 319 4.53 -13.46 17.69
C ARG A 319 5.62 -12.41 17.88
N PHE A 320 5.26 -11.17 18.23
CA PHE A 320 6.18 -10.05 18.42
C PHE A 320 7.04 -10.19 19.67
N THR A 321 6.59 -10.94 20.66
CA THR A 321 7.39 -11.26 21.87
C THR A 321 8.28 -12.50 21.70
N SER A 322 8.23 -13.17 20.55
CA SER A 322 9.02 -14.38 20.29
C SER A 322 10.50 -14.07 20.04
N LYS A 323 11.40 -15.02 20.36
CA LYS A 323 12.83 -14.96 20.03
C LYS A 323 13.08 -14.79 18.53
N LYS A 324 12.23 -15.38 17.69
CA LYS A 324 12.31 -15.23 16.21
C LYS A 324 12.09 -13.78 15.80
N TYR A 325 11.12 -13.11 16.41
CA TYR A 325 10.84 -11.70 16.11
C TYR A 325 11.92 -10.77 16.68
N GLN A 326 12.47 -11.09 17.85
CA GLN A 326 13.64 -10.40 18.40
C GLN A 326 14.78 -10.37 17.39
N LYS A 327 15.11 -11.51 16.78
CA LYS A 327 16.14 -11.57 15.73
C LYS A 327 15.78 -10.71 14.49
N ASN A 328 14.51 -10.60 14.16
CA ASN A 328 14.05 -9.71 13.10
C ASN A 328 14.32 -8.24 13.45
N ILE A 329 14.01 -7.83 14.67
CA ILE A 329 14.33 -6.48 15.17
C ILE A 329 15.84 -6.23 15.09
N GLU A 330 16.67 -7.13 15.61
CA GLU A 330 18.14 -7.04 15.55
C GLU A 330 18.65 -6.83 14.12
N ASN A 331 18.04 -7.51 13.13
CA ASN A 331 18.40 -7.31 11.73
C ASN A 331 18.08 -5.88 11.23
N HIS A 332 16.93 -5.31 11.61
CA HIS A 332 16.60 -3.91 11.29
C HIS A 332 17.56 -2.94 11.97
N LEU A 333 17.90 -3.19 13.25
CA LEU A 333 18.84 -2.38 14.01
C LEU A 333 20.21 -2.36 13.33
N ASN A 334 20.77 -3.53 13.07
CA ASN A 334 22.12 -3.65 12.50
C ASN A 334 22.19 -3.10 11.05
N LYS A 335 21.15 -3.31 10.27
CA LYS A 335 21.14 -2.91 8.86
C LYS A 335 21.00 -1.40 8.65
N LYS A 336 20.25 -0.71 9.51
CA LYS A 336 19.85 0.68 9.27
C LYS A 336 19.94 1.56 10.52
N ILE A 337 19.30 1.18 11.61
CA ILE A 337 19.07 2.06 12.76
C ILE A 337 20.37 2.45 13.47
N ASN A 338 21.29 1.52 13.66
CA ASN A 338 22.57 1.80 14.32
C ASN A 338 23.40 2.84 13.54
N ASN A 339 23.38 2.81 12.22
CA ASN A 339 24.04 3.82 11.40
C ASN A 339 23.37 5.21 11.53
N ILE A 340 22.04 5.23 11.62
CA ILE A 340 21.27 6.47 11.84
C ILE A 340 21.54 7.02 13.25
N ASN A 341 21.58 6.16 14.27
CA ASN A 341 21.93 6.57 15.63
C ASN A 341 23.30 7.22 15.69
N ASN A 342 24.32 6.57 15.10
CA ASN A 342 25.66 7.12 15.05
C ASN A 342 25.70 8.49 14.32
N PHE A 343 24.89 8.66 13.27
CA PHE A 343 24.75 9.94 12.60
C PHE A 343 24.12 11.01 13.50
N PHE A 344 23.06 10.70 14.22
CA PHE A 344 22.47 11.63 15.17
C PHE A 344 23.45 11.96 16.32
N TYR A 345 24.14 10.97 16.88
CA TYR A 345 25.13 11.18 17.95
C TYR A 345 26.34 12.02 17.52
N SER A 346 26.62 12.16 16.22
CA SER A 346 27.70 13.00 15.73
C SER A 346 27.50 14.49 16.03
N GLU A 347 26.23 14.92 16.25
CA GLU A 347 25.89 16.32 16.54
C GLU A 347 25.15 16.52 17.87
N TYR A 348 24.35 15.53 18.26
CA TYR A 348 23.53 15.64 19.46
C TYR A 348 24.18 14.84 20.61
N GLN A 349 24.73 15.57 21.59
CA GLN A 349 25.38 14.99 22.77
C GLN A 349 24.67 15.51 24.02
N GLY A 350 23.63 14.86 24.49
CA GLY A 350 22.92 15.26 25.69
C GLY A 350 21.43 14.95 25.70
N SER A 351 20.74 15.25 26.77
CA SER A 351 19.28 15.09 26.86
C SER A 351 18.60 16.38 26.43
N ASP A 352 17.99 16.40 25.26
CA ASP A 352 17.04 17.43 24.92
C ASP A 352 15.75 17.23 25.76
N ARG A 353 15.35 18.22 26.52
CA ARG A 353 14.10 18.16 27.28
C ARG A 353 12.96 18.67 26.42
N VAL A 354 11.98 17.82 26.18
CA VAL A 354 10.70 18.24 25.62
C VAL A 354 9.73 18.44 26.78
N TRP A 355 9.21 19.62 26.92
CA TRP A 355 8.52 20.16 28.10
C TRP A 355 7.32 19.34 28.59
N PHE A 356 6.68 18.53 27.75
CA PHE A 356 5.46 17.80 28.08
C PHE A 356 5.64 16.27 28.26
N ILE A 357 6.75 15.68 27.85
CA ILE A 357 6.90 14.21 27.77
C ILE A 357 8.01 13.71 28.72
N GLY A 358 8.65 14.62 29.46
CA GLY A 358 9.83 14.30 30.27
C GLY A 358 11.11 14.25 29.43
N PRO A 359 12.25 13.85 30.01
CA PRO A 359 13.48 13.68 29.25
C PRO A 359 13.25 12.55 28.25
N LEU A 360 13.14 12.89 26.97
CA LEU A 360 13.19 11.89 25.93
C LEU A 360 14.59 11.27 25.98
N PRO A 361 14.70 9.93 26.08
CA PRO A 361 15.98 9.30 26.03
C PRO A 361 16.59 9.61 24.67
N TYR A 362 17.63 10.42 24.70
CA TYR A 362 18.49 10.70 23.56
C TYR A 362 19.12 9.40 23.03
N TYR A 363 19.21 8.41 23.90
CA TYR A 363 19.74 7.09 23.57
C TYR A 363 18.65 6.20 23.00
N PHE A 364 18.93 5.70 21.80
CA PHE A 364 18.25 4.51 21.35
C PHE A 364 18.84 3.32 22.12
N ASP A 365 18.10 2.80 23.10
CA ASP A 365 18.47 1.61 23.85
C ASP A 365 17.56 0.44 23.44
N GLU A 366 18.10 -0.50 22.69
CA GLU A 366 17.38 -1.69 22.24
C GLU A 366 16.93 -2.60 23.39
N ASN A 367 17.62 -2.55 24.55
CA ASN A 367 17.25 -3.34 25.70
C ASN A 367 15.85 -2.99 26.23
N VAL A 368 15.39 -1.76 26.01
CA VAL A 368 14.03 -1.35 26.36
C VAL A 368 12.99 -2.19 25.62
N ILE A 369 13.25 -2.57 24.36
CA ILE A 369 12.36 -3.43 23.57
C ILE A 369 12.36 -4.84 24.15
N TYR A 370 13.53 -5.38 24.50
CA TYR A 370 13.65 -6.74 25.03
C TYR A 370 13.02 -6.88 26.42
N GLU A 371 13.21 -5.89 27.28
CA GLU A 371 12.51 -5.84 28.58
C GLU A 371 10.99 -5.71 28.40
N ARG A 372 10.56 -4.93 27.41
CA ARG A 372 9.14 -4.81 27.07
C ARG A 372 8.56 -6.15 26.59
N GLN A 373 9.28 -6.89 25.75
CA GLN A 373 8.86 -8.24 25.33
C GLN A 373 8.63 -9.18 26.53
N LYS A 374 9.53 -9.18 27.51
CA LYS A 374 9.39 -10.00 28.72
C LYS A 374 8.13 -9.61 29.53
N LYS A 375 7.86 -8.31 29.67
CA LYS A 375 6.67 -7.81 30.37
C LYS A 375 5.38 -8.21 29.65
N LEU A 376 5.35 -8.06 28.33
CA LEU A 376 4.20 -8.43 27.52
C LEU A 376 3.92 -9.95 27.56
N LEU A 377 4.94 -10.79 27.57
CA LEU A 377 4.79 -12.24 27.75
C LEU A 377 4.05 -12.59 29.05
N LYS A 378 4.43 -11.97 30.17
CA LYS A 378 3.73 -12.18 31.45
C LYS A 378 2.25 -11.75 31.39
N LYS A 379 1.96 -10.67 30.70
CA LYS A 379 0.57 -10.20 30.51
C LYS A 379 -0.23 -11.17 29.61
N ILE A 380 0.38 -11.71 28.55
CA ILE A 380 -0.24 -12.72 27.69
C ILE A 380 -0.59 -13.97 28.49
N GLU A 381 0.36 -14.51 29.28
CA GLU A 381 0.14 -15.66 30.14
C GLU A 381 -1.00 -15.43 31.14
N PHE A 382 -1.07 -14.23 31.72
CA PHE A 382 -2.19 -13.86 32.61
C PHE A 382 -3.53 -13.88 31.90
N ILE A 383 -3.64 -13.31 30.69
CA ILE A 383 -4.88 -13.24 29.93
C ILE A 383 -5.28 -14.63 29.39
N GLU A 384 -4.34 -15.45 28.94
CA GLU A 384 -4.63 -16.83 28.49
C GLU A 384 -5.24 -17.64 29.66
N ASN A 385 -4.67 -17.56 30.86
CA ASN A 385 -5.23 -18.17 32.05
C ASN A 385 -6.59 -17.62 32.46
N TYR A 386 -6.85 -16.32 32.22
CA TYR A 386 -8.13 -15.68 32.45
C TYR A 386 -9.19 -16.23 31.51
N PHE A 387 -8.90 -16.38 30.21
CA PHE A 387 -9.80 -16.94 29.23
C PHE A 387 -10.06 -18.44 29.40
N GLU A 388 -9.07 -19.24 29.80
CA GLU A 388 -9.26 -20.64 30.12
C GLU A 388 -10.30 -20.85 31.25
N LYS A 389 -10.31 -19.96 32.24
CA LYS A 389 -11.30 -19.97 33.32
C LYS A 389 -12.70 -19.56 32.86
N ILE A 390 -12.82 -18.73 31.81
CA ILE A 390 -14.12 -18.24 31.30
C ILE A 390 -14.67 -19.15 30.19
N ASN A 391 -13.83 -19.78 29.37
CA ASN A 391 -14.19 -20.47 28.13
C ASN A 391 -14.72 -21.90 28.30
N GLN A 392 -15.38 -22.26 29.37
CA GLN A 392 -16.16 -23.49 29.41
C GLN A 392 -17.47 -23.42 28.61
N LYS A 393 -17.73 -22.39 27.80
CA LYS A 393 -18.93 -22.31 26.93
C LYS A 393 -18.58 -21.92 25.49
N ASN A 394 -18.94 -22.83 24.57
CA ASN A 394 -18.78 -22.75 23.12
C ASN A 394 -19.20 -21.42 22.49
N ILE A 395 -18.34 -20.89 21.59
CA ILE A 395 -18.64 -19.70 20.78
C ILE A 395 -18.29 -19.97 19.31
N ALA A 396 -19.30 -19.77 18.46
CA ALA A 396 -19.14 -19.85 17.01
C ALA A 396 -18.29 -18.69 16.46
N LYS A 397 -17.29 -18.99 15.61
CA LYS A 397 -16.48 -17.97 14.94
C LYS A 397 -17.34 -17.15 13.99
N LYS A 398 -17.42 -15.83 14.18
CA LYS A 398 -17.99 -14.92 13.19
C LYS A 398 -16.99 -14.75 12.04
N LYS A 399 -17.36 -15.17 10.84
CA LYS A 399 -16.58 -14.93 9.62
C LYS A 399 -16.73 -13.47 9.18
N GLN A 400 -15.65 -12.90 8.67
CA GLN A 400 -15.65 -11.57 8.06
C GLN A 400 -16.73 -11.50 6.97
N LYS A 401 -17.66 -10.57 7.12
CA LYS A 401 -18.74 -10.35 6.16
C LYS A 401 -18.37 -9.15 5.30
N ILE A 402 -18.48 -9.27 3.98
CA ILE A 402 -18.26 -8.13 3.09
C ILE A 402 -19.47 -7.20 3.18
N LEU A 403 -19.32 -6.08 3.85
CA LEU A 403 -20.38 -5.08 4.02
C LEU A 403 -20.50 -4.14 2.83
N LEU A 404 -20.56 -4.70 1.64
CA LEU A 404 -20.62 -3.89 0.44
C LEU A 404 -22.02 -3.67 -0.08
N ILE A 405 -22.98 -4.45 0.42
CA ILE A 405 -24.22 -4.66 -0.33
C ILE A 405 -25.36 -4.90 0.66
N ASN A 406 -26.34 -4.03 0.66
CA ASN A 406 -27.50 -4.10 1.58
C ASN A 406 -28.59 -5.11 1.16
N THR A 407 -28.46 -5.75 0.00
CA THR A 407 -29.46 -6.68 -0.51
C THR A 407 -28.79 -7.87 -1.19
N PHE A 408 -28.96 -9.04 -0.59
CA PHE A 408 -28.48 -10.32 -1.13
C PHE A 408 -29.67 -11.15 -1.62
N ASN A 409 -29.48 -11.85 -2.74
CA ASN A 409 -30.39 -12.95 -3.10
C ASN A 409 -30.19 -14.10 -2.11
N SER A 410 -31.25 -14.79 -1.72
CA SER A 410 -31.17 -15.81 -0.67
C SER A 410 -30.28 -16.98 -1.09
N ASN A 411 -29.45 -17.49 -0.17
CA ASN A 411 -28.64 -18.68 -0.43
C ASN A 411 -29.54 -19.95 -0.63
N GLU A 412 -30.77 -19.93 -0.18
CA GLU A 412 -31.72 -21.06 -0.33
C GLU A 412 -32.05 -21.34 -1.79
N ASP A 413 -32.17 -20.27 -2.62
CA ASP A 413 -32.42 -20.40 -4.07
C ASP A 413 -31.28 -21.11 -4.80
N ILE A 414 -30.04 -20.95 -4.32
CA ILE A 414 -28.89 -21.63 -4.92
C ILE A 414 -28.77 -23.06 -4.41
N ILE A 415 -28.98 -23.32 -3.12
CA ILE A 415 -28.84 -24.65 -2.55
C ILE A 415 -29.73 -25.63 -3.31
N ASN A 416 -30.95 -25.22 -3.66
CA ASN A 416 -31.88 -26.03 -4.45
C ASN A 416 -31.40 -26.26 -5.90
N GLN A 417 -30.61 -25.35 -6.46
CA GLN A 417 -30.05 -25.46 -7.82
C GLN A 417 -28.73 -26.26 -7.86
N LEU A 418 -28.02 -26.40 -6.73
CA LEU A 418 -26.68 -27.06 -6.72
C LEU A 418 -26.75 -28.55 -7.16
N ALA A 419 -27.90 -29.20 -7.03
CA ALA A 419 -28.10 -30.54 -7.55
C ALA A 419 -28.18 -30.59 -9.08
N ASN A 420 -28.61 -29.48 -9.74
CA ASN A 420 -28.82 -29.43 -11.19
C ASN A 420 -27.47 -29.26 -11.92
N GLU A 421 -27.44 -29.67 -13.19
CA GLU A 421 -26.29 -29.43 -14.07
C GLU A 421 -26.12 -27.94 -14.42
N ASN A 422 -27.22 -27.25 -14.61
CA ASN A 422 -27.29 -25.83 -14.97
C ASN A 422 -27.78 -25.02 -13.76
N ILE A 423 -27.02 -23.99 -13.40
CA ILE A 423 -27.30 -23.07 -12.31
C ILE A 423 -27.51 -21.68 -12.92
N TYR A 424 -28.60 -21.01 -12.58
CA TYR A 424 -28.96 -19.70 -13.11
C TYR A 424 -28.91 -18.65 -11.99
N LEU A 425 -28.06 -17.64 -12.17
CA LEU A 425 -27.89 -16.53 -11.23
C LEU A 425 -28.50 -15.26 -11.83
N SER A 426 -29.64 -14.87 -11.29
CA SER A 426 -30.37 -13.68 -11.70
C SER A 426 -29.61 -12.39 -11.33
N LYS A 427 -30.08 -11.25 -11.86
CA LYS A 427 -29.59 -9.92 -11.51
C LYS A 427 -29.56 -9.72 -9.99
N GLY A 428 -28.45 -9.19 -9.47
CA GLY A 428 -28.23 -8.91 -8.04
C GLY A 428 -26.92 -9.49 -7.54
N TYR A 429 -26.78 -9.52 -6.23
CA TYR A 429 -25.54 -9.95 -5.57
C TYR A 429 -25.70 -11.34 -4.95
N TRP A 430 -24.73 -12.20 -5.22
CA TRP A 430 -24.70 -13.58 -4.77
C TRP A 430 -23.43 -13.83 -3.97
N ILE A 431 -23.54 -14.01 -2.65
CA ILE A 431 -22.39 -14.36 -1.82
C ILE A 431 -22.39 -15.86 -1.58
N LEU A 432 -21.35 -16.52 -2.10
CA LEU A 432 -21.21 -17.97 -2.09
C LEU A 432 -19.93 -18.36 -1.36
N ASN A 433 -20.03 -19.33 -0.47
CA ASN A 433 -18.91 -19.73 0.38
C ASN A 433 -18.60 -21.21 0.23
N ASN A 434 -17.31 -21.56 0.12
CA ASN A 434 -16.81 -22.93 0.20
C ASN A 434 -17.47 -23.88 -0.79
N LEU A 435 -17.69 -23.43 -2.03
CA LEU A 435 -18.30 -24.24 -3.08
C LEU A 435 -17.31 -25.23 -3.67
N LYS A 436 -17.75 -26.47 -3.83
CA LYS A 436 -17.01 -27.52 -4.55
C LYS A 436 -17.92 -28.12 -5.61
N LEU A 437 -17.80 -27.67 -6.85
CA LEU A 437 -18.67 -28.04 -7.96
C LEU A 437 -17.88 -28.73 -9.08
N ILE A 438 -18.47 -29.77 -9.65
CA ILE A 438 -17.89 -30.59 -10.71
C ILE A 438 -18.87 -30.67 -11.88
N ASP A 439 -18.36 -30.46 -13.11
CA ASP A 439 -19.09 -30.65 -14.38
C ASP A 439 -20.41 -29.85 -14.46
N LYS A 440 -20.41 -28.60 -13.98
CA LYS A 440 -21.58 -27.72 -13.98
C LYS A 440 -21.45 -26.59 -15.01
N ASN A 441 -22.62 -25.99 -15.34
CA ASN A 441 -22.71 -24.74 -16.07
C ASN A 441 -23.40 -23.69 -15.17
N ILE A 442 -22.76 -22.53 -15.00
CA ILE A 442 -23.33 -21.40 -14.27
C ILE A 442 -23.64 -20.29 -15.29
N PHE A 443 -24.91 -19.92 -15.37
CA PHE A 443 -25.39 -18.85 -16.23
C PHE A 443 -25.60 -17.57 -15.43
N LEU A 444 -24.99 -16.50 -15.88
CA LEU A 444 -24.99 -15.19 -15.24
C LEU A 444 -25.88 -14.25 -16.05
N GLU A 445 -26.98 -13.78 -15.46
CA GLU A 445 -27.78 -12.72 -16.06
C GLU A 445 -27.08 -11.36 -16.03
N GLU A 446 -27.51 -10.43 -16.87
CA GLU A 446 -26.98 -9.08 -16.86
C GLU A 446 -27.24 -8.39 -15.50
N GLY A 447 -26.18 -7.88 -14.89
CA GLY A 447 -26.24 -7.28 -13.56
C GLY A 447 -26.10 -8.27 -12.40
N SER A 448 -25.81 -9.54 -12.65
CA SER A 448 -25.44 -10.48 -11.59
C SER A 448 -23.98 -10.27 -11.18
N VAL A 449 -23.73 -10.22 -9.86
CA VAL A 449 -22.41 -10.12 -9.23
C VAL A 449 -22.22 -11.27 -8.29
N VAL A 450 -21.32 -12.18 -8.62
CA VAL A 450 -20.98 -13.35 -7.80
C VAL A 450 -19.75 -13.07 -6.96
N ILE A 451 -19.87 -13.13 -5.66
CA ILE A 451 -18.77 -12.94 -4.70
C ILE A 451 -18.53 -14.27 -3.99
N LEU A 452 -17.40 -14.88 -4.32
CA LEU A 452 -16.93 -16.13 -3.76
C LEU A 452 -16.04 -15.84 -2.55
N GLN A 453 -16.25 -16.52 -1.43
CA GLN A 453 -15.46 -16.42 -0.22
C GLN A 453 -15.03 -17.80 0.26
N GLY A 454 -13.96 -17.87 1.08
CA GLY A 454 -13.43 -19.10 1.60
C GLY A 454 -12.80 -19.98 0.51
N GLU A 455 -12.92 -21.30 0.63
CA GLU A 455 -12.30 -22.27 -0.27
C GLU A 455 -13.28 -22.70 -1.36
N ASN A 456 -13.06 -22.25 -2.60
CA ASN A 456 -13.91 -22.58 -3.73
C ASN A 456 -13.15 -23.42 -4.76
N SER A 457 -13.84 -24.43 -5.33
CA SER A 457 -13.28 -25.31 -6.35
C SER A 457 -14.31 -25.58 -7.44
N PHE A 458 -13.92 -25.31 -8.70
CA PHE A 458 -14.73 -25.55 -9.88
C PHE A 458 -13.93 -26.43 -10.84
N VAL A 459 -14.42 -27.63 -11.11
CA VAL A 459 -13.68 -28.66 -11.84
C VAL A 459 -14.50 -29.23 -12.98
N GLY A 460 -13.98 -29.14 -14.19
CA GLY A 460 -14.43 -29.91 -15.33
C GLY A 460 -13.71 -31.25 -15.40
N LYS A 461 -14.36 -32.31 -14.90
CA LYS A 461 -13.78 -33.67 -14.85
C LYS A 461 -14.09 -34.47 -16.12
N ASN A 462 -15.36 -34.52 -16.51
CA ASN A 462 -15.83 -35.24 -17.70
C ASN A 462 -16.15 -34.28 -18.85
N LYS A 463 -16.46 -33.03 -18.53
CA LYS A 463 -16.73 -31.94 -19.48
C LYS A 463 -16.16 -30.62 -18.93
N VAL A 464 -16.04 -29.62 -19.77
CA VAL A 464 -15.58 -28.28 -19.37
C VAL A 464 -16.60 -27.68 -18.40
N PHE A 465 -16.16 -27.21 -17.24
CA PHE A 465 -16.97 -26.41 -16.34
C PHE A 465 -17.16 -25.00 -16.93
N LYS A 466 -18.35 -24.46 -16.93
CA LYS A 466 -18.64 -23.19 -17.63
C LYS A 466 -19.26 -22.14 -16.73
N PHE A 467 -18.74 -20.92 -16.83
CA PHE A 467 -19.41 -19.70 -16.44
C PHE A 467 -19.76 -18.93 -17.71
N SER A 468 -21.00 -18.55 -17.90
CA SER A 468 -21.48 -17.94 -19.13
C SER A 468 -22.45 -16.79 -18.86
N GLY A 469 -22.30 -15.67 -19.53
CA GLY A 469 -23.22 -14.55 -19.47
C GLY A 469 -22.61 -13.25 -18.96
N PRO A 470 -23.33 -12.12 -19.05
CA PRO A 470 -22.79 -10.79 -18.80
C PRO A 470 -22.79 -10.39 -17.31
N GLY A 471 -22.45 -11.33 -16.40
CA GLY A 471 -22.25 -11.08 -14.99
C GLY A 471 -20.76 -10.94 -14.61
N MET A 472 -20.49 -10.48 -13.40
CA MET A 472 -19.15 -10.34 -12.79
C MET A 472 -18.91 -11.43 -11.75
N ILE A 473 -17.68 -11.92 -11.69
CA ILE A 473 -17.27 -12.91 -10.70
C ILE A 473 -16.11 -12.33 -9.90
N THR A 474 -16.12 -12.51 -8.59
CA THR A 474 -15.03 -12.08 -7.70
C THR A 474 -14.76 -13.15 -6.65
N GLN A 475 -13.53 -13.65 -6.56
CA GLN A 475 -13.04 -14.36 -5.37
C GLN A 475 -12.45 -13.35 -4.41
N PHE A 476 -13.01 -13.27 -3.22
CA PHE A 476 -12.55 -12.38 -2.17
C PHE A 476 -12.05 -13.16 -0.97
N ASN A 477 -10.75 -13.07 -0.68
CA ASN A 477 -10.06 -13.87 0.32
C ASN A 477 -10.15 -15.39 0.08
N GLY A 478 -9.46 -16.18 0.90
CA GLY A 478 -9.51 -17.65 0.87
C GLY A 478 -8.71 -18.26 -0.31
N GLU A 479 -9.28 -19.27 -0.93
CA GLU A 479 -8.65 -20.01 -2.03
C GLU A 479 -9.62 -20.26 -3.18
N ILE A 480 -9.15 -20.14 -4.42
CA ILE A 480 -9.90 -20.61 -5.59
C ILE A 480 -9.07 -21.60 -6.39
N ASN A 481 -9.69 -22.75 -6.70
CA ASN A 481 -9.14 -23.79 -7.53
C ASN A 481 -10.01 -23.97 -8.78
N LEU A 482 -9.42 -23.74 -9.95
CA LEU A 482 -10.06 -23.85 -11.25
C LEU A 482 -9.32 -24.91 -12.08
N SER A 483 -10.03 -25.95 -12.52
CA SER A 483 -9.48 -26.98 -13.36
C SER A 483 -10.41 -27.29 -14.52
N ASN A 484 -9.92 -27.10 -15.75
CA ASN A 484 -10.70 -27.24 -16.99
C ASN A 484 -11.98 -26.37 -16.97
N VAL A 485 -11.79 -25.06 -16.80
CA VAL A 485 -12.88 -24.08 -16.62
C VAL A 485 -12.87 -23.06 -17.76
N LYS A 486 -14.06 -22.74 -18.26
CA LYS A 486 -14.27 -21.73 -19.28
C LYS A 486 -15.19 -20.63 -18.78
N PHE A 487 -14.74 -19.38 -18.92
CA PHE A 487 -15.54 -18.19 -18.72
C PHE A 487 -15.87 -17.58 -20.09
N SER A 488 -17.14 -17.26 -20.35
CA SER A 488 -17.55 -16.67 -21.62
C SER A 488 -18.52 -15.51 -21.42
N LYS A 489 -18.27 -14.40 -22.14
CA LYS A 489 -19.08 -13.18 -22.12
C LYS A 489 -19.24 -12.54 -20.74
N ILE A 490 -18.33 -12.80 -19.81
CA ILE A 490 -18.34 -12.17 -18.48
C ILE A 490 -18.06 -10.68 -18.62
N LYS A 491 -18.60 -9.86 -17.70
CA LYS A 491 -18.59 -8.41 -17.78
C LYS A 491 -18.18 -7.79 -16.43
N ASN A 492 -17.42 -6.74 -16.49
CA ASN A 492 -17.17 -5.93 -15.30
C ASN A 492 -18.44 -5.13 -14.93
N ILE A 493 -18.79 -5.14 -13.64
CA ILE A 493 -19.90 -4.37 -13.10
C ILE A 493 -19.35 -3.43 -12.02
N LYS A 494 -19.54 -2.13 -12.21
CA LYS A 494 -19.08 -1.14 -11.25
C LYS A 494 -19.84 -1.26 -9.93
N ILE A 495 -19.12 -1.47 -8.85
CA ILE A 495 -19.65 -1.44 -7.48
C ILE A 495 -19.23 -0.14 -6.82
N ASN A 496 -20.19 0.58 -6.24
CA ASN A 496 -19.93 1.87 -5.61
C ASN A 496 -18.92 1.76 -4.46
N GLY A 497 -17.87 2.56 -4.53
CA GLY A 497 -16.79 2.58 -3.53
C GLY A 497 -15.73 1.50 -3.72
N LEU A 498 -15.84 0.60 -4.72
CA LEU A 498 -14.83 -0.42 -5.00
C LEU A 498 -14.11 -0.21 -6.32
N ASN A 499 -12.84 -0.59 -6.33
CA ASN A 499 -11.98 -0.56 -7.52
C ASN A 499 -11.74 -1.99 -8.04
N TRP A 500 -12.80 -2.65 -8.49
CA TRP A 500 -12.71 -3.95 -9.16
C TRP A 500 -12.81 -3.75 -10.67
N SER A 501 -11.70 -3.90 -11.38
CA SER A 501 -11.59 -3.61 -12.82
C SER A 501 -11.85 -4.81 -13.71
N GLY A 502 -11.70 -6.02 -13.18
CA GLY A 502 -11.84 -7.26 -13.94
C GLY A 502 -13.29 -7.71 -14.13
N ALA A 503 -13.56 -8.38 -15.23
CA ALA A 503 -14.75 -9.20 -15.38
C ALA A 503 -14.71 -10.42 -14.42
N PHE A 504 -13.50 -10.95 -14.20
CA PHE A 504 -13.17 -11.87 -13.12
C PHE A 504 -12.12 -11.23 -12.20
N ASN A 505 -12.47 -10.98 -10.94
CA ASN A 505 -11.58 -10.42 -9.94
C ASN A 505 -11.15 -11.47 -8.94
N ILE A 506 -9.89 -11.43 -8.50
CA ILE A 506 -9.36 -12.28 -7.43
C ILE A 506 -8.58 -11.38 -6.47
N ILE A 507 -9.03 -11.31 -5.21
CA ILE A 507 -8.54 -10.33 -4.25
C ILE A 507 -8.11 -11.03 -2.96
N ASN A 508 -6.85 -10.85 -2.58
CA ASN A 508 -6.24 -11.40 -1.37
C ASN A 508 -6.45 -12.92 -1.21
N ALA A 509 -6.40 -13.67 -2.31
CA ALA A 509 -6.69 -15.10 -2.31
C ALA A 509 -5.48 -15.94 -2.77
N LYS A 510 -5.52 -17.23 -2.43
CA LYS A 510 -4.65 -18.22 -3.07
C LYS A 510 -5.33 -18.75 -4.33
N VAL A 511 -4.60 -18.79 -5.44
CA VAL A 511 -5.14 -19.12 -6.76
C VAL A 511 -4.43 -20.34 -7.33
N ILE A 512 -5.21 -21.31 -7.77
CA ILE A 512 -4.70 -22.46 -8.52
C ILE A 512 -5.53 -22.57 -9.80
N MET A 513 -4.87 -22.46 -10.96
CA MET A 513 -5.53 -22.59 -12.26
C MET A 513 -4.84 -23.66 -13.09
N ASN A 514 -5.64 -24.57 -13.58
CA ASN A 514 -5.19 -25.63 -14.47
C ASN A 514 -6.13 -25.72 -15.68
N ASN A 515 -5.64 -25.32 -16.87
CA ASN A 515 -6.41 -25.24 -18.11
C ASN A 515 -7.68 -24.37 -17.97
N VAL A 516 -7.46 -23.04 -17.85
CA VAL A 516 -8.53 -22.03 -17.75
C VAL A 516 -8.60 -21.22 -19.05
N GLU A 517 -9.81 -20.97 -19.53
CA GLU A 517 -10.07 -20.15 -20.71
C GLU A 517 -11.06 -19.03 -20.40
N ILE A 518 -10.76 -17.79 -20.84
CA ILE A 518 -11.66 -16.63 -20.76
C ILE A 518 -11.89 -16.11 -22.18
N ILE A 519 -13.15 -16.00 -22.58
CA ILE A 519 -13.53 -15.59 -23.97
C ILE A 519 -14.54 -14.45 -23.94
N ASP A 520 -14.34 -13.46 -24.83
CA ASP A 520 -15.28 -12.39 -25.11
C ASP A 520 -15.71 -11.60 -23.87
N ASN A 521 -14.74 -11.24 -23.00
CA ASN A 521 -15.06 -10.40 -21.86
C ASN A 521 -15.28 -8.93 -22.26
N SER A 522 -16.11 -8.22 -21.47
CA SER A 522 -16.36 -6.79 -21.61
C SER A 522 -16.03 -6.00 -20.33
N GLY A 523 -14.99 -6.39 -19.62
CA GLY A 523 -14.40 -5.67 -18.50
C GLY A 523 -13.22 -4.81 -18.90
N GLU A 524 -12.74 -3.94 -18.02
CA GLU A 524 -11.45 -3.27 -18.21
C GLU A 524 -10.34 -4.33 -18.35
N ASP A 525 -10.38 -5.34 -17.47
CA ASP A 525 -9.52 -6.52 -17.54
C ASP A 525 -10.36 -7.78 -17.70
N ALA A 526 -9.87 -8.79 -18.42
CA ALA A 526 -10.54 -10.08 -18.46
C ALA A 526 -10.42 -10.75 -17.10
N ILE A 527 -9.22 -10.74 -16.52
CA ILE A 527 -8.95 -11.14 -15.14
C ILE A 527 -8.05 -10.12 -14.46
N ASN A 528 -8.46 -9.67 -13.26
CA ASN A 528 -7.66 -8.81 -12.37
C ASN A 528 -7.36 -9.54 -11.06
N ILE A 529 -6.08 -9.69 -10.73
CA ILE A 529 -5.60 -10.42 -9.54
C ILE A 529 -4.85 -9.45 -8.64
N VAL A 530 -5.40 -9.17 -7.46
CA VAL A 530 -4.87 -8.16 -6.52
C VAL A 530 -4.43 -8.81 -5.22
N GLY A 531 -3.19 -8.54 -4.77
CA GLY A 531 -2.67 -8.98 -3.48
C GLY A 531 -2.66 -10.50 -3.26
N SER A 532 -2.70 -11.28 -4.33
CA SER A 532 -2.96 -12.72 -4.30
C SER A 532 -1.69 -13.52 -4.64
N LYS A 533 -1.67 -14.78 -4.18
CA LYS A 533 -0.63 -15.75 -4.56
C LYS A 533 -1.18 -16.74 -5.57
N SER A 534 -0.67 -16.67 -6.82
CA SER A 534 -1.24 -17.37 -7.96
C SER A 534 -0.27 -18.38 -8.54
N ASN A 535 -0.78 -19.59 -8.76
CA ASN A 535 -0.11 -20.66 -9.52
C ASN A 535 -1.00 -21.05 -10.70
N ILE A 536 -0.53 -20.77 -11.92
CA ILE A 536 -1.28 -20.97 -13.16
C ILE A 536 -0.52 -21.94 -14.05
N ASP A 537 -1.07 -23.11 -14.30
CA ASP A 537 -0.52 -24.02 -15.27
C ASP A 537 -0.78 -23.49 -16.70
N GLN A 538 -2.04 -23.32 -17.08
CA GLN A 538 -2.42 -22.74 -18.36
C GLN A 538 -3.61 -21.80 -18.23
N LEU A 539 -3.44 -20.58 -18.75
CA LEU A 539 -4.50 -19.59 -18.92
C LEU A 539 -4.53 -19.10 -20.37
N VAL A 540 -5.69 -19.18 -21.00
CA VAL A 540 -5.92 -18.66 -22.37
C VAL A 540 -6.99 -17.55 -22.29
N VAL A 541 -6.66 -16.38 -22.80
CA VAL A 541 -7.61 -15.26 -22.91
C VAL A 541 -7.81 -14.91 -24.37
N ASN A 542 -9.07 -15.00 -24.80
CA ASN A 542 -9.48 -14.72 -26.17
C ASN A 542 -10.43 -13.51 -26.22
N ASN A 543 -10.14 -12.51 -27.04
CA ASN A 543 -10.93 -11.30 -27.21
C ASN A 543 -11.16 -10.53 -25.91
N SER A 544 -10.08 -10.07 -25.24
CA SER A 544 -10.21 -9.15 -24.11
C SER A 544 -10.51 -7.73 -24.60
N PHE A 545 -11.44 -7.04 -23.91
CA PHE A 545 -11.83 -5.68 -24.27
C PHE A 545 -10.69 -4.68 -24.07
N LYS A 546 -9.97 -4.75 -22.91
CA LYS A 546 -8.70 -4.04 -22.68
C LYS A 546 -7.61 -5.04 -22.29
N ASP A 547 -7.19 -5.12 -21.02
CA ASP A 547 -6.12 -6.02 -20.60
C ASP A 547 -6.61 -7.47 -20.49
N ALA A 548 -5.77 -8.40 -20.93
CA ALA A 548 -6.11 -9.81 -20.78
C ALA A 548 -5.87 -10.28 -19.33
N VAL A 549 -4.71 -9.97 -18.77
CA VAL A 549 -4.33 -10.35 -17.41
C VAL A 549 -3.69 -9.16 -16.71
N ASP A 550 -4.27 -8.70 -15.60
CA ASP A 550 -3.71 -7.66 -14.74
C ASP A 550 -3.38 -8.22 -13.36
N ILE A 551 -2.15 -7.99 -12.89
CA ILE A 551 -1.63 -8.49 -11.61
C ILE A 551 -1.12 -7.33 -10.77
N ASP A 552 -1.84 -7.03 -9.69
CA ASP A 552 -1.46 -5.97 -8.74
C ASP A 552 -0.97 -6.55 -7.42
N PHE A 553 0.23 -6.16 -7.00
CA PHE A 553 0.77 -6.40 -5.65
C PHE A 553 0.82 -7.87 -5.20
N GLY A 554 0.83 -8.81 -6.14
CA GLY A 554 0.75 -10.25 -5.88
C GLY A 554 2.00 -11.03 -6.27
N GLU A 555 1.93 -12.34 -6.05
CA GLU A 555 2.89 -13.31 -6.56
C GLU A 555 2.22 -14.13 -7.67
N LEU A 556 2.84 -14.19 -8.85
CA LEU A 556 2.40 -15.01 -9.97
C LEU A 556 3.47 -16.00 -10.38
N SER A 557 3.16 -17.28 -10.33
CA SER A 557 3.90 -18.33 -11.00
C SER A 557 3.06 -18.93 -12.12
N PHE A 558 3.58 -19.05 -13.34
CA PHE A 558 2.83 -19.66 -14.44
C PHE A 558 3.70 -20.49 -15.37
N ASN A 559 3.12 -21.56 -15.91
CA ASN A 559 3.73 -22.32 -16.98
C ASN A 559 3.41 -21.68 -18.34
N LYS A 560 2.11 -21.34 -18.57
CA LYS A 560 1.69 -20.82 -19.87
C LYS A 560 0.54 -19.81 -19.76
N ILE A 561 0.75 -18.62 -20.34
CA ILE A 561 -0.31 -17.62 -20.56
C ILE A 561 -0.35 -17.28 -22.04
N ILE A 562 -1.56 -17.32 -22.62
CA ILE A 562 -1.82 -17.01 -24.03
C ILE A 562 -2.89 -15.95 -24.12
N CYS A 563 -2.62 -14.86 -24.86
CA CYS A 563 -3.58 -13.82 -25.16
C CYS A 563 -3.79 -13.74 -26.68
N ASN A 564 -5.00 -14.03 -27.13
CA ASN A 564 -5.39 -13.88 -28.52
C ASN A 564 -6.34 -12.70 -28.64
N THR A 565 -5.90 -11.60 -29.24
CA THR A 565 -6.63 -10.36 -29.39
C THR A 565 -6.92 -9.67 -28.04
N SER A 566 -6.07 -8.71 -27.67
CA SER A 566 -6.28 -7.84 -26.53
C SER A 566 -6.42 -6.39 -26.95
N GLY A 567 -7.40 -5.70 -26.37
CA GLY A 567 -7.66 -4.28 -26.64
C GLY A 567 -6.60 -3.35 -26.05
N ASN A 568 -5.83 -3.81 -25.08
CA ASN A 568 -4.69 -3.12 -24.47
C ASN A 568 -3.54 -4.09 -24.23
N ASP A 569 -3.16 -4.42 -22.99
CA ASP A 569 -2.02 -5.27 -22.66
C ASP A 569 -2.40 -6.77 -22.57
N CYS A 570 -1.45 -7.68 -22.83
CA CYS A 570 -1.66 -9.10 -22.57
C CYS A 570 -1.43 -9.42 -21.11
N LEU A 571 -0.26 -9.04 -20.56
CA LEU A 571 0.06 -9.16 -19.14
C LEU A 571 0.53 -7.80 -18.62
N ASP A 572 -0.30 -7.12 -17.82
CA ASP A 572 0.10 -5.93 -17.04
C ASP A 572 0.42 -6.31 -15.60
N THR A 573 1.43 -5.69 -15.02
CA THR A 573 1.80 -5.94 -13.63
C THR A 573 2.17 -4.67 -12.91
N SER A 574 1.68 -4.51 -11.69
CA SER A 574 1.98 -3.41 -10.79
C SER A 574 2.44 -3.94 -9.43
N GLY A 575 3.69 -3.70 -9.03
CA GLY A 575 4.23 -4.11 -7.74
C GLY A 575 4.25 -5.63 -7.51
N ALA A 576 4.30 -6.44 -8.57
CA ALA A 576 4.15 -7.88 -8.53
C ALA A 576 5.49 -8.63 -8.62
N PHE A 577 5.52 -9.85 -8.06
CA PHE A 577 6.59 -10.83 -8.26
C PHE A 577 6.12 -11.89 -9.25
N VAL A 578 6.76 -11.97 -10.42
CA VAL A 578 6.36 -12.89 -11.49
C VAL A 578 7.48 -13.85 -11.86
N SER A 579 7.15 -15.13 -11.86
CA SER A 579 8.00 -16.21 -12.40
C SER A 579 7.22 -16.98 -13.47
N GLY A 580 7.60 -16.83 -14.74
CA GLY A 580 6.85 -17.37 -15.87
C GLY A 580 7.63 -18.33 -16.76
N GLY A 581 6.93 -19.33 -17.31
CA GLY A 581 7.41 -20.22 -18.34
C GLY A 581 7.29 -19.59 -19.73
N TYR A 582 6.07 -19.55 -20.26
CA TYR A 582 5.78 -19.11 -21.63
C TYR A 582 4.62 -18.09 -21.66
N LEU A 583 4.90 -16.88 -22.15
CA LEU A 583 3.93 -15.84 -22.44
C LEU A 583 3.79 -15.65 -23.94
N PHE A 584 2.59 -15.83 -24.48
CA PHE A 584 2.30 -15.64 -25.90
C PHE A 584 1.19 -14.60 -26.10
N GLY A 585 1.37 -13.72 -27.11
CA GLY A 585 0.33 -12.79 -27.51
C GLY A 585 0.23 -12.61 -29.03
N GLU A 586 -1.00 -12.67 -29.54
CA GLU A 586 -1.31 -12.34 -30.93
C GLU A 586 -2.34 -11.21 -31.01
N ASN A 587 -2.15 -10.24 -31.91
CA ASN A 587 -3.01 -9.09 -32.11
C ASN A 587 -3.19 -8.25 -30.82
N ILE A 588 -2.10 -7.93 -30.14
CA ILE A 588 -2.10 -7.11 -28.91
C ILE A 588 -2.00 -5.63 -29.29
N LYS A 589 -3.01 -4.84 -28.92
CA LYS A 589 -3.09 -3.42 -29.33
C LYS A 589 -2.16 -2.49 -28.59
N ASP A 590 -1.66 -2.88 -27.41
CA ASP A 590 -0.62 -2.12 -26.71
C ASP A 590 0.58 -3.02 -26.39
N LYS A 591 0.75 -3.59 -25.19
CA LYS A 591 1.95 -4.29 -24.77
C LYS A 591 1.72 -5.80 -24.58
N LEU A 592 2.64 -6.59 -25.05
CA LEU A 592 2.64 -8.03 -24.74
C LEU A 592 2.98 -8.28 -23.26
N GLY A 593 3.98 -7.57 -22.74
CA GLY A 593 4.31 -7.55 -21.31
C GLY A 593 4.54 -6.12 -20.84
N SER A 594 3.81 -5.68 -19.84
CA SER A 594 3.85 -4.36 -19.24
C SER A 594 4.18 -4.49 -17.75
N PHE A 595 5.41 -4.15 -17.37
CA PHE A 595 5.93 -4.41 -16.02
C PHE A 595 6.24 -3.09 -15.30
N GLY A 596 5.42 -2.74 -14.29
CA GLY A 596 5.46 -1.46 -13.62
C GLY A 596 5.53 -1.51 -12.09
N GLU A 597 5.77 -0.35 -11.50
CA GLU A 597 5.57 -0.08 -10.07
C GLU A 597 6.39 -1.01 -9.14
N ASN A 598 7.72 -1.10 -9.38
CA ASN A 598 8.65 -1.98 -8.68
C ASN A 598 8.40 -3.49 -8.87
N SER A 599 7.71 -3.91 -9.91
CA SER A 599 7.56 -5.33 -10.22
C SER A 599 8.91 -6.03 -10.43
N ASN A 600 9.00 -7.28 -10.00
CA ASN A 600 10.16 -8.14 -10.21
C ASN A 600 9.75 -9.33 -11.09
N ILE A 601 10.26 -9.35 -12.32
CA ILE A 601 9.78 -10.23 -13.37
C ILE A 601 10.90 -11.15 -13.85
N LYS A 602 10.62 -12.44 -13.92
CA LYS A 602 11.46 -13.42 -14.59
C LYS A 602 10.60 -14.32 -15.46
N ILE A 603 10.77 -14.24 -16.80
CA ILE A 603 10.03 -15.07 -17.75
C ILE A 603 11.04 -15.77 -18.68
N LYS A 604 10.85 -17.07 -18.87
CA LYS A 604 11.75 -17.89 -19.72
C LYS A 604 11.54 -17.55 -21.19
N GLU A 605 10.30 -17.52 -21.65
CA GLU A 605 9.99 -17.30 -23.05
C GLU A 605 8.82 -16.34 -23.23
N VAL A 606 9.01 -15.30 -24.04
CA VAL A 606 7.98 -14.37 -24.45
C VAL A 606 7.91 -14.36 -25.96
N SER A 607 6.74 -14.65 -26.54
CA SER A 607 6.55 -14.71 -27.97
C SER A 607 5.33 -13.90 -28.41
N GLY A 608 5.49 -13.08 -29.44
CA GLY A 608 4.43 -12.18 -29.91
C GLY A 608 4.33 -12.07 -31.42
N LYS A 609 3.10 -11.93 -31.92
CA LYS A 609 2.79 -11.70 -33.32
C LYS A 609 1.78 -10.56 -33.45
N LYS A 610 2.08 -9.55 -34.29
CA LYS A 610 1.24 -8.35 -34.46
C LYS A 610 0.98 -7.63 -33.10
N VAL A 611 2.04 -7.27 -32.40
CA VAL A 611 1.97 -6.53 -31.13
C VAL A 611 2.50 -5.10 -31.32
N ASN A 612 1.92 -4.10 -30.65
CA ASN A 612 2.46 -2.76 -30.72
C ASN A 612 3.79 -2.67 -29.96
N PHE A 613 3.85 -3.17 -28.72
CA PHE A 613 5.06 -3.28 -27.92
C PHE A 613 5.28 -4.72 -27.50
N GLY A 614 6.51 -5.22 -27.62
CA GLY A 614 6.90 -6.50 -27.06
C GLY A 614 6.91 -6.45 -25.54
N VAL A 615 8.02 -6.07 -24.92
CA VAL A 615 8.13 -6.00 -23.45
C VAL A 615 8.52 -4.61 -22.98
N VAL A 616 7.88 -4.16 -21.91
CA VAL A 616 8.08 -2.84 -21.32
C VAL A 616 8.37 -2.98 -19.82
N SER A 617 9.50 -2.43 -19.37
CA SER A 617 9.82 -2.29 -17.94
C SER A 617 9.76 -0.82 -17.55
N LYS A 618 8.88 -0.48 -16.59
CA LYS A 618 8.62 0.91 -16.19
C LYS A 618 8.63 1.06 -14.66
N ASP A 619 8.83 2.28 -14.16
CA ASP A 619 8.53 2.67 -12.78
C ASP A 619 9.22 1.79 -11.73
N GLY A 620 10.55 1.70 -11.77
CA GLY A 620 11.37 0.96 -10.81
C GLY A 620 11.44 -0.56 -10.99
N SER A 621 10.74 -1.10 -11.99
CA SER A 621 10.67 -2.55 -12.19
C SER A 621 11.98 -3.16 -12.68
N LYS A 622 12.21 -4.40 -12.29
CA LYS A 622 13.35 -5.24 -12.72
C LYS A 622 12.83 -6.42 -13.49
N SER A 623 13.11 -6.47 -14.79
CA SER A 623 12.57 -7.48 -15.68
C SER A 623 13.69 -8.27 -16.37
N LEU A 624 13.65 -9.59 -16.24
CA LEU A 624 14.52 -10.53 -16.93
C LEU A 624 13.68 -11.41 -17.84
N ILE A 625 13.92 -11.31 -19.15
CA ILE A 625 13.34 -12.17 -20.19
C ILE A 625 14.48 -13.00 -20.78
N GLU A 626 14.38 -14.33 -20.69
CA GLU A 626 15.44 -15.20 -21.22
C GLU A 626 15.39 -15.24 -22.75
N ASN A 627 14.22 -15.50 -23.34
CA ASN A 627 14.03 -15.52 -24.79
C ASN A 627 12.85 -14.63 -25.19
N LEU A 628 13.06 -13.69 -26.10
CA LEU A 628 12.03 -12.84 -26.69
C LEU A 628 11.95 -13.10 -28.21
N THR A 629 10.79 -13.56 -28.69
CA THR A 629 10.53 -13.78 -30.11
C THR A 629 9.35 -12.91 -30.56
N LEU A 630 9.59 -12.00 -31.52
CA LEU A 630 8.57 -11.07 -31.98
C LEU A 630 8.47 -11.04 -33.50
N LYS A 631 7.24 -11.13 -34.02
CA LYS A 631 6.90 -10.99 -35.43
C LYS A 631 5.91 -9.85 -35.64
N ASN A 632 6.17 -9.01 -36.64
CA ASN A 632 5.31 -7.86 -36.97
C ASN A 632 5.05 -6.93 -35.77
N SER A 633 6.10 -6.57 -35.05
CA SER A 633 6.02 -5.69 -33.87
C SER A 633 6.50 -4.29 -34.19
N LYS A 634 5.82 -3.25 -33.66
CA LYS A 634 6.26 -1.85 -33.84
C LYS A 634 7.46 -1.52 -32.97
N ILE A 635 7.40 -1.90 -31.69
CA ILE A 635 8.46 -1.69 -30.71
C ILE A 635 8.82 -3.05 -30.09
N LEU A 636 10.09 -3.37 -30.05
CA LEU A 636 10.56 -4.64 -29.50
C LEU A 636 10.65 -4.59 -27.96
N ALA A 637 11.25 -3.53 -27.45
CA ALA A 637 11.49 -3.37 -26.00
C ALA A 637 11.48 -1.90 -25.60
N ALA A 638 11.01 -1.61 -24.38
CA ALA A 638 11.08 -0.27 -23.84
C ALA A 638 11.40 -0.25 -22.34
N SER A 639 12.10 0.82 -21.89
CA SER A 639 12.31 1.08 -20.47
C SER A 639 12.21 2.58 -20.19
N TYR A 640 11.25 2.96 -19.34
CA TYR A 640 10.97 4.38 -19.06
C TYR A 640 10.30 4.59 -17.69
N LYS A 641 10.15 5.84 -17.27
CA LYS A 641 9.36 6.24 -16.09
C LYS A 641 8.05 6.89 -16.52
N LYS A 642 6.93 6.34 -16.07
CA LYS A 642 5.61 6.96 -16.11
C LYS A 642 5.31 7.66 -14.78
N LYS A 643 5.58 6.99 -13.68
CA LYS A 643 5.45 7.47 -12.29
C LYS A 643 6.84 7.84 -11.75
N HIS A 644 7.14 9.12 -11.73
CA HIS A 644 8.51 9.59 -11.44
C HIS A 644 8.98 9.40 -10.00
N PHE A 645 8.09 9.09 -9.07
CA PHE A 645 8.40 8.78 -7.68
C PHE A 645 8.94 7.36 -7.45
N PHE A 646 8.74 6.45 -8.40
CA PHE A 646 9.43 5.17 -8.39
C PHE A 646 10.88 5.27 -8.88
N GLY A 647 11.68 4.26 -8.56
CA GLY A 647 13.06 4.14 -8.98
C GLY A 647 13.27 3.99 -10.49
N ASN A 648 14.49 3.70 -10.89
CA ASN A 648 14.83 3.43 -12.28
C ASN A 648 14.47 2.00 -12.65
N SER A 649 13.89 1.80 -13.82
CA SER A 649 13.60 0.47 -14.34
C SER A 649 14.79 -0.13 -15.06
N ASN A 650 14.84 -1.46 -15.02
CA ASN A 650 15.89 -2.25 -15.64
C ASN A 650 15.26 -3.42 -16.42
N LEU A 651 15.54 -3.50 -17.72
CA LEU A 651 15.09 -4.58 -18.59
C LEU A 651 16.30 -5.33 -19.13
N LYS A 652 16.38 -6.63 -18.81
CA LYS A 652 17.37 -7.53 -19.36
C LYS A 652 16.70 -8.59 -20.24
N ILE A 653 17.16 -8.71 -21.48
CA ILE A 653 16.74 -9.74 -22.44
C ILE A 653 17.97 -10.54 -22.82
N SER A 654 17.98 -11.85 -22.52
CA SER A 654 19.15 -12.68 -22.74
C SER A 654 19.31 -13.06 -24.22
N LYS A 655 18.19 -13.32 -24.92
CA LYS A 655 18.19 -13.61 -26.35
C LYS A 655 16.96 -13.00 -27.00
N ILE A 656 17.14 -12.33 -28.15
CA ILE A 656 16.04 -11.75 -28.93
C ILE A 656 16.07 -12.29 -30.36
N ASN A 657 14.88 -12.61 -30.87
CA ASN A 657 14.64 -12.99 -32.23
C ASN A 657 13.47 -12.16 -32.77
N SER A 658 13.65 -11.49 -33.92
CA SER A 658 12.65 -10.64 -34.54
C SER A 658 12.77 -10.67 -36.06
N ASP A 659 11.73 -10.27 -36.78
CA ASP A 659 11.71 -10.24 -38.25
C ASP A 659 12.82 -9.37 -38.84
N GLU A 660 13.27 -8.36 -38.08
CA GLU A 660 14.40 -7.49 -38.41
C GLU A 660 15.53 -7.73 -37.43
N ASN A 661 16.78 -7.63 -37.93
CA ASN A 661 17.92 -7.67 -37.02
C ASN A 661 17.83 -6.53 -36.02
N TYR A 662 17.69 -6.85 -34.73
CA TYR A 662 17.50 -5.85 -33.65
C TYR A 662 18.65 -4.83 -33.56
N GLN A 663 19.85 -5.19 -34.02
CA GLN A 663 21.00 -4.27 -34.08
C GLN A 663 20.79 -3.15 -35.11
N ASN A 664 20.04 -3.42 -36.17
CA ASN A 664 19.66 -2.44 -37.21
C ASN A 664 18.37 -1.69 -36.85
N ALA A 665 17.52 -2.29 -35.98
CA ALA A 665 16.24 -1.74 -35.53
C ALA A 665 16.36 -0.91 -34.23
N LYS A 666 17.39 -0.05 -34.13
CA LYS A 666 17.63 0.80 -32.93
C LYS A 666 16.47 1.73 -32.58
N ASP A 667 15.67 2.12 -33.53
CA ASP A 667 14.45 2.90 -33.40
C ASP A 667 13.27 2.13 -32.77
N LYS A 668 13.32 0.81 -32.80
CA LYS A 668 12.35 -0.09 -32.15
C LYS A 668 12.68 -0.43 -30.69
N ILE A 669 13.77 0.11 -30.13
CA ILE A 669 14.14 -0.02 -28.73
C ILE A 669 14.10 1.34 -28.08
N LEU A 670 13.17 1.53 -27.14
CA LEU A 670 12.90 2.81 -26.53
C LEU A 670 13.40 2.90 -25.10
N LEU A 671 14.36 3.78 -24.87
CA LEU A 671 14.98 3.97 -23.55
C LEU A 671 14.90 5.45 -23.12
N SER A 672 14.38 5.71 -21.93
CA SER A 672 14.47 7.02 -21.29
C SER A 672 15.47 7.02 -20.13
N LYS A 673 16.36 8.03 -20.03
CA LYS A 673 17.25 8.17 -18.88
C LYS A 673 16.47 8.35 -17.59
N PRO A 674 16.95 7.82 -16.45
CA PRO A 674 18.15 7.01 -16.22
C PRO A 674 17.91 5.48 -16.20
N ASN A 675 16.88 4.97 -16.87
CA ASN A 675 16.57 3.55 -16.96
C ASN A 675 17.58 2.79 -17.82
N SER A 676 17.57 1.47 -17.77
CA SER A 676 18.50 0.64 -18.56
C SER A 676 17.80 -0.47 -19.35
N ILE A 677 18.37 -0.82 -20.50
CA ILE A 677 18.02 -1.98 -21.31
C ILE A 677 19.32 -2.71 -21.68
N ILE A 678 19.35 -4.00 -21.40
CA ILE A 678 20.46 -4.89 -21.76
C ILE A 678 19.90 -6.01 -22.64
N ILE A 679 20.42 -6.16 -23.88
CA ILE A 679 20.02 -7.23 -24.79
C ILE A 679 21.27 -7.98 -25.23
N ASN A 680 21.26 -9.31 -25.14
CA ASN A 680 22.42 -10.15 -25.47
C ASN A 680 23.71 -9.70 -24.76
N ASN A 681 23.60 -9.30 -23.48
CA ASN A 681 24.66 -8.72 -22.65
C ASN A 681 25.24 -7.37 -23.16
N ILE A 682 24.60 -6.73 -24.12
CA ILE A 682 24.97 -5.40 -24.62
C ILE A 682 24.04 -4.36 -24.04
N GLU A 683 24.58 -3.35 -23.35
CA GLU A 683 23.80 -2.23 -22.81
C GLU A 683 23.45 -1.24 -23.91
N PHE A 684 22.15 -0.95 -24.07
CA PHE A 684 21.66 0.05 -25.01
C PHE A 684 21.81 1.46 -24.43
N LYS A 685 22.47 2.34 -25.20
CA LYS A 685 22.69 3.75 -24.82
C LYS A 685 21.90 4.74 -25.68
N ASN A 686 21.07 4.27 -26.59
CA ASN A 686 20.26 5.11 -27.46
C ASN A 686 19.02 5.60 -26.71
N PHE A 687 19.04 6.88 -26.31
CA PHE A 687 17.94 7.50 -25.59
C PHE A 687 16.96 8.20 -26.53
N ILE A 688 15.68 8.13 -26.21
CA ILE A 688 14.65 8.86 -26.96
C ILE A 688 14.88 10.36 -26.79
N LYS A 689 15.27 11.03 -27.85
CA LYS A 689 15.41 12.50 -27.90
C LYS A 689 14.11 13.22 -28.27
N ASN A 690 13.14 12.52 -28.86
CA ASN A 690 11.93 13.11 -29.40
C ASN A 690 10.83 13.25 -28.32
N LYS A 691 10.54 14.49 -27.92
CA LYS A 691 9.49 14.83 -26.96
C LYS A 691 8.08 14.38 -27.38
N LYS A 692 7.78 14.26 -28.69
CA LYS A 692 6.48 13.78 -29.20
C LYS A 692 6.29 12.28 -28.97
N ILE A 693 7.35 11.50 -29.13
CA ILE A 693 7.33 10.07 -28.84
C ILE A 693 7.14 9.86 -27.32
N LEU A 694 7.91 10.59 -26.51
CA LEU A 694 7.75 10.55 -25.05
C LEU A 694 6.34 10.95 -24.60
N LYS A 695 5.70 11.94 -25.23
CA LYS A 695 4.31 12.32 -24.93
C LYS A 695 3.32 11.19 -25.22
N LYS A 696 3.49 10.41 -26.28
CA LYS A 696 2.63 9.24 -26.57
C LYS A 696 2.70 8.17 -25.46
N PHE A 697 3.85 8.01 -24.82
CA PHE A 697 4.01 7.09 -23.67
C PHE A 697 3.35 7.60 -22.40
N TYR A 698 3.16 8.94 -22.26
CA TYR A 698 2.63 9.57 -21.04
C TYR A 698 1.14 9.93 -21.14
N VAL A 699 0.49 9.81 -22.30
CA VAL A 699 -0.90 10.26 -22.55
C VAL A 699 -1.86 9.09 -22.74
N GLY A 700 -1.42 7.88 -22.69
CA GLY A 700 -2.23 6.67 -22.88
C GLY A 700 -2.75 6.08 -21.58
N SER A 701 -3.29 6.90 -20.68
CA SER A 701 -4.07 6.42 -19.50
C SER A 701 -5.08 7.49 -19.12
#